data_5569059f2e69c5f08d616fe907aa065e
#
_entry.id   5569059f2e69c5f08d616fe907aa065e
#
_cell.length_a   1.000
_cell.length_b   1.000
_cell.length_c   1.000
_cell.angle_alpha   90.00
_cell.angle_beta   90.00
_cell.angle_gamma   90.00
#
_symmetry.space_group_name_H-M   'P 1'
#
loop_
_entity.id
_entity.type
_entity.pdbx_description
1 polymer ?
#
loop_
_entity_poly.entity_id
_entity_poly.type
_entity_poly.pdbx_seq_one_letter_code
_entity_poly.pdbx_strand_id
1 'polypeptide(L)'
;MRRGDIFQFKKSKNAISGEGAASPLKGAMYPDAREEVNMSIKLPPALRLETSWLPASEGRSQAYTLHLKNLSSKPIAGFTLCISGPGRVDPAVLIEGGTVGRRLSNFTEFLPPENFELGAGKTWTLTISALSWPFQHWTDGATGAYVAFGDGSTQSLAVEPTRSLANNAPLKRGAEIYPVPANPPVPVAIVPWPNAVSVSGKRSVPPGFAISSADPRATAAAAAFTGLVDQLFSVEGIVRPASEGGMPVVLEVADGFSAEAYRITFAADAVRIAASTQTGLLYGLITLGQVWRGAHLYPNAFRFPVEGEIRDEPSMGWRGLHLDVARQFYGKAEIKKLLSVLAWNKVNRFHWHLSDDEAWRVEIDAYPALTEVGAWRGHGLAIPPLLGSGAARTGGYYTKDAVREIVAHAKELGIEIVPEIDVPGHCFAMQQAIPELRDPQEAGSYYSVQGFPDNCLNPVREKTYEVLETILRELIELFPFKTIHIGADEVPLGAWSGSPEALARLREIGGDTMAEVHAKRLNVITNTHGADDIDGSGAAVLQSIFLARVQKFLAEQGCITGGWEEAAHGNVIDKTKSYLCGWRSVEVSAALAGQGYEMVVCPGQVYYLDMANSPDWDEPGASWAGWSEPETLYNFDPVEGWSDEQKKNLRGIQACIWSEPMTDRAVFDRLVFPRISALAESAWTRPADKSWERFRAVAGLMPVLYAYP
;
A
#
# COMPACT_ATOMS: atom_id res chain seq x y z
N MET A 1 -33.69 0.85 -45.95
CA MET A 1 -34.22 -0.34 -46.65
C MET A 1 -34.01 -1.57 -45.78
N ARG A 2 -35.12 -2.21 -45.39
CA ARG A 2 -35.37 -3.63 -45.04
C ARG A 2 -34.50 -4.28 -43.99
N ARG A 3 -35.05 -4.58 -42.75
CA ARG A 3 -35.72 -5.84 -42.29
C ARG A 3 -34.76 -7.05 -42.34
N GLY A 4 -34.48 -7.79 -41.36
CA GLY A 4 -35.16 -8.31 -40.14
C GLY A 4 -34.81 -9.80 -40.09
N ASP A 5 -34.61 -10.37 -38.94
CA ASP A 5 -35.07 -11.75 -38.65
C ASP A 5 -34.76 -12.14 -37.19
N ILE A 6 -35.84 -12.66 -36.61
CA ILE A 6 -36.00 -13.14 -35.25
C ILE A 6 -35.67 -14.65 -35.27
N PHE A 7 -34.88 -15.15 -34.32
CA PHE A 7 -34.86 -16.59 -34.01
C PHE A 7 -35.26 -16.85 -32.55
N GLN A 8 -36.44 -17.45 -32.41
CA GLN A 8 -36.89 -18.10 -31.18
C GLN A 8 -36.25 -19.48 -31.03
N PHE A 9 -35.87 -19.87 -29.85
CA PHE A 9 -35.72 -21.29 -29.50
C PHE A 9 -36.56 -21.66 -28.27
N LYS A 10 -37.30 -22.78 -28.49
CA LYS A 10 -38.31 -23.41 -27.64
C LYS A 10 -37.75 -24.05 -26.38
N LYS A 11 -38.53 -23.94 -25.30
CA LYS A 11 -38.46 -24.79 -24.09
C LYS A 11 -38.82 -26.24 -24.42
N SER A 12 -38.08 -27.20 -23.85
CA SER A 12 -38.60 -28.53 -23.58
C SER A 12 -38.43 -28.89 -22.10
N LYS A 13 -39.55 -29.20 -21.47
CA LYS A 13 -39.66 -29.81 -20.14
C LYS A 13 -39.44 -31.34 -20.28
N ASN A 14 -38.75 -31.98 -19.38
CA ASN A 14 -39.09 -33.32 -18.93
C ASN A 14 -38.72 -33.46 -17.46
N ALA A 15 -39.70 -33.92 -16.69
CA ALA A 15 -39.64 -34.31 -15.30
C ALA A 15 -39.44 -35.81 -15.22
N ILE A 16 -38.65 -36.28 -14.25
CA ILE A 16 -38.80 -37.63 -13.66
C ILE A 16 -38.54 -37.54 -12.16
N SER A 17 -39.45 -38.11 -11.41
CA SER A 17 -39.53 -38.21 -9.96
C SER A 17 -38.64 -39.27 -9.37
N GLY A 18 -38.24 -39.13 -8.08
CA GLY A 18 -37.64 -40.20 -7.29
C GLY A 18 -37.40 -39.70 -5.84
N GLU A 19 -38.25 -40.19 -4.93
CA GLU A 19 -38.22 -39.94 -3.48
C GLU A 19 -37.05 -40.66 -2.79
N GLY A 20 -36.54 -40.06 -1.71
CA GLY A 20 -35.60 -40.69 -0.79
C GLY A 20 -35.23 -39.74 0.36
N ALA A 21 -35.86 -39.93 1.51
CA ALA A 21 -35.71 -39.15 2.73
C ALA A 21 -34.37 -39.40 3.46
N ALA A 22 -33.78 -38.33 4.02
CA ALA A 22 -33.09 -38.29 5.32
C ALA A 22 -32.76 -36.87 5.76
N SER A 23 -32.88 -36.68 7.05
CA SER A 23 -33.01 -35.50 7.89
C SER A 23 -31.70 -34.73 8.14
N PRO A 24 -31.70 -33.58 8.89
CA PRO A 24 -30.97 -32.37 8.47
C PRO A 24 -29.71 -32.12 9.30
N LEU A 25 -28.68 -31.55 8.65
CA LEU A 25 -27.60 -30.86 9.34
C LEU A 25 -27.63 -29.37 8.94
N LYS A 26 -27.82 -28.54 9.97
CA LYS A 26 -27.76 -27.10 9.86
C LYS A 26 -26.32 -26.67 9.62
N GLY A 27 -26.06 -26.05 8.46
CA GLY A 27 -24.87 -25.28 8.17
C GLY A 27 -25.32 -24.09 7.34
N ALA A 28 -25.31 -22.91 7.92
CA ALA A 28 -25.60 -21.68 7.19
C ALA A 28 -24.44 -21.39 6.21
N MET A 29 -24.64 -21.69 4.96
CA MET A 29 -23.80 -21.17 3.86
C MET A 29 -24.17 -19.70 3.63
N TYR A 30 -23.22 -18.81 3.85
CA TYR A 30 -23.27 -17.45 3.29
C TYR A 30 -23.02 -17.53 1.78
N PRO A 31 -23.81 -16.84 0.97
CA PRO A 31 -23.65 -16.89 -0.47
C PRO A 31 -22.35 -16.14 -0.89
N ASP A 32 -21.58 -16.83 -1.73
CA ASP A 32 -20.51 -16.29 -2.53
C ASP A 32 -21.04 -15.07 -3.32
N ALA A 33 -20.46 -13.90 -3.11
CA ALA A 33 -20.86 -12.70 -3.80
C ALA A 33 -20.41 -12.79 -5.27
N ARG A 34 -21.24 -13.41 -6.09
CA ARG A 34 -21.22 -13.20 -7.53
C ARG A 34 -21.74 -11.79 -7.77
N GLU A 35 -20.88 -10.89 -8.22
CA GLU A 35 -21.32 -9.63 -8.80
C GLU A 35 -22.25 -9.93 -9.98
N GLU A 36 -23.54 -9.88 -9.74
CA GLU A 36 -24.49 -9.66 -10.83
C GLU A 36 -24.21 -8.27 -11.37
N VAL A 37 -23.61 -8.21 -12.56
CA VAL A 37 -23.57 -6.98 -13.36
C VAL A 37 -25.01 -6.65 -13.76
N ASN A 38 -25.71 -6.03 -12.83
CA ASN A 38 -27.03 -5.46 -13.08
C ASN A 38 -26.79 -4.16 -13.87
N MET A 39 -26.87 -4.21 -15.20
CA MET A 39 -26.98 -3.02 -16.05
C MET A 39 -28.32 -2.32 -15.79
N SER A 40 -28.53 -1.86 -14.58
CA SER A 40 -29.53 -0.84 -14.32
C SER A 40 -28.98 0.45 -14.93
N ILE A 41 -29.74 1.08 -15.81
CA ILE A 41 -29.52 2.45 -16.26
C ILE A 41 -29.46 3.29 -14.98
N LYS A 42 -28.25 3.58 -14.48
CA LYS A 42 -28.08 4.51 -13.34
C LYS A 42 -28.53 5.86 -13.85
N LEU A 43 -29.70 6.30 -13.42
CA LEU A 43 -30.10 7.69 -13.59
C LEU A 43 -28.95 8.56 -13.07
N PRO A 44 -28.64 9.67 -13.76
CA PRO A 44 -27.59 10.56 -13.27
C PRO A 44 -27.92 10.97 -11.82
N PRO A 45 -26.91 11.02 -10.94
CA PRO A 45 -27.13 11.34 -9.52
C PRO A 45 -27.86 12.69 -9.43
N ALA A 46 -28.87 12.75 -8.56
CA ALA A 46 -29.69 13.94 -8.38
C ALA A 46 -28.91 15.14 -7.82
N LEU A 47 -27.76 14.89 -7.22
CA LEU A 47 -26.82 15.90 -6.70
C LEU A 47 -25.41 15.62 -7.24
N ARG A 48 -24.64 16.69 -7.47
CA ARG A 48 -23.25 16.63 -7.92
C ARG A 48 -22.41 17.62 -7.13
N LEU A 49 -21.20 17.21 -6.75
CA LEU A 49 -20.19 18.10 -6.20
C LEU A 49 -19.10 18.36 -7.25
N GLU A 50 -18.93 19.61 -7.61
CA GLU A 50 -17.80 20.09 -8.38
C GLU A 50 -16.91 20.90 -7.46
N THR A 51 -15.58 20.75 -7.59
CA THR A 51 -14.63 21.47 -6.75
C THR A 51 -13.59 22.18 -7.60
N SER A 52 -13.10 23.33 -7.12
CA SER A 52 -12.07 24.09 -7.80
C SER A 52 -11.05 24.66 -6.83
N TRP A 53 -9.81 24.68 -7.27
CA TRP A 53 -8.67 25.23 -6.56
C TRP A 53 -8.12 26.48 -7.26
N LEU A 54 -7.93 27.53 -6.49
CA LEU A 54 -7.27 28.75 -6.89
C LEU A 54 -6.01 28.93 -6.04
N PRO A 55 -4.80 28.79 -6.60
CA PRO A 55 -3.57 29.01 -5.84
C PRO A 55 -3.41 30.46 -5.42
N ALA A 56 -2.63 30.69 -4.36
CA ALA A 56 -2.28 32.02 -3.90
C ALA A 56 -1.55 32.81 -4.99
N SER A 57 -1.73 34.14 -4.99
CA SER A 57 -0.98 35.07 -5.81
C SER A 57 -0.78 36.39 -5.06
N GLU A 58 -0.01 37.34 -5.61
CA GLU A 58 0.21 38.63 -4.97
C GLU A 58 -1.13 39.30 -4.63
N GLY A 59 -1.31 39.61 -3.36
CA GLY A 59 -2.52 40.24 -2.82
C GLY A 59 -3.78 39.36 -2.74
N ARG A 60 -3.68 38.06 -3.00
CA ARG A 60 -4.83 37.11 -2.95
C ARG A 60 -4.43 35.81 -2.30
N SER A 61 -5.18 35.39 -1.26
CA SER A 61 -5.05 34.06 -0.65
C SER A 61 -5.54 32.97 -1.59
N GLN A 62 -5.04 31.75 -1.37
CA GLN A 62 -5.57 30.55 -2.01
C GLN A 62 -7.04 30.30 -1.63
N ALA A 63 -7.77 29.65 -2.50
CA ALA A 63 -9.16 29.31 -2.26
C ALA A 63 -9.53 27.93 -2.83
N TYR A 64 -10.17 27.10 -1.99
CA TYR A 64 -10.83 25.87 -2.38
C TYR A 64 -12.34 26.09 -2.38
N THR A 65 -12.98 25.93 -3.53
CA THR A 65 -14.40 26.22 -3.68
C THR A 65 -15.17 24.93 -4.01
N LEU A 66 -16.25 24.71 -3.25
CA LEU A 66 -17.19 23.62 -3.39
C LEU A 66 -18.47 24.14 -4.04
N HIS A 67 -18.94 23.45 -5.08
CA HIS A 67 -20.16 23.77 -5.80
C HIS A 67 -21.12 22.55 -5.75
N LEU A 68 -22.03 22.54 -4.78
CA LEU A 68 -23.07 21.53 -4.71
C LEU A 68 -24.21 21.89 -5.66
N LYS A 69 -24.38 21.10 -6.73
CA LYS A 69 -25.42 21.27 -7.74
C LYS A 69 -26.60 20.36 -7.47
N ASN A 70 -27.77 20.92 -7.37
CA ASN A 70 -29.02 20.15 -7.36
C ASN A 70 -29.52 19.93 -8.78
N LEU A 71 -29.30 18.73 -9.31
CA LEU A 71 -29.73 18.32 -10.65
C LEU A 71 -31.13 17.73 -10.65
N SER A 72 -31.79 17.62 -9.49
CA SER A 72 -33.15 17.12 -9.35
C SER A 72 -34.19 18.19 -9.70
N SER A 73 -35.45 17.78 -9.88
CA SER A 73 -36.57 18.67 -10.08
C SER A 73 -37.19 19.25 -8.80
N LYS A 74 -36.64 18.92 -7.62
CA LYS A 74 -37.15 19.35 -6.33
C LYS A 74 -36.08 20.11 -5.54
N PRO A 75 -36.46 21.11 -4.73
CA PRO A 75 -35.52 21.71 -3.80
C PRO A 75 -35.13 20.75 -2.67
N ILE A 76 -33.99 21.00 -2.04
CA ILE A 76 -33.55 20.33 -0.82
C ILE A 76 -33.25 21.34 0.27
N ALA A 77 -33.61 21.03 1.52
CA ALA A 77 -33.39 21.86 2.69
C ALA A 77 -33.01 20.98 3.89
N GLY A 78 -32.51 21.59 4.97
CA GLY A 78 -32.17 20.88 6.20
C GLY A 78 -31.09 19.82 6.00
N PHE A 79 -30.09 20.10 5.19
CA PHE A 79 -29.02 19.16 4.85
C PHE A 79 -27.65 19.62 5.35
N THR A 80 -26.76 18.65 5.50
CA THR A 80 -25.33 18.83 5.75
C THR A 80 -24.54 18.25 4.58
N LEU A 81 -23.61 19.00 3.99
CA LEU A 81 -22.67 18.48 3.01
C LEU A 81 -21.49 17.85 3.76
N CYS A 82 -21.25 16.59 3.51
CA CYS A 82 -20.13 15.83 4.08
C CYS A 82 -19.14 15.53 2.97
N ILE A 83 -17.86 15.84 3.19
CA ILE A 83 -16.78 15.52 2.23
C ILE A 83 -15.68 14.72 2.89
N SER A 84 -14.98 13.92 2.10
CA SER A 84 -13.76 13.22 2.47
C SER A 84 -12.78 13.18 1.29
N GLY A 85 -11.48 13.16 1.59
CA GLY A 85 -10.41 13.13 0.59
C GLY A 85 -9.04 13.21 1.27
N PRO A 86 -7.92 13.14 0.54
CA PRO A 86 -6.60 13.28 1.16
C PRO A 86 -6.37 14.62 1.88
N GLY A 87 -6.86 15.71 1.31
CA GLY A 87 -6.74 17.05 1.90
C GLY A 87 -7.60 17.25 3.14
N ARG A 88 -7.12 18.05 4.07
CA ARG A 88 -7.78 18.37 5.35
C ARG A 88 -8.23 19.83 5.41
N VAL A 89 -9.37 20.05 6.05
CA VAL A 89 -9.88 21.38 6.36
C VAL A 89 -9.52 21.71 7.82
N ASP A 90 -8.44 22.45 8.01
CA ASP A 90 -7.95 22.77 9.36
C ASP A 90 -8.84 23.80 10.09
N PRO A 91 -8.65 23.96 11.44
CA PRO A 91 -9.47 24.86 12.25
C PRO A 91 -9.34 26.35 11.92
N ALA A 92 -8.26 26.77 11.30
CA ALA A 92 -7.92 28.17 11.07
C ALA A 92 -8.47 28.75 9.75
N VAL A 93 -9.13 27.91 8.94
CA VAL A 93 -9.66 28.34 7.62
C VAL A 93 -10.74 29.40 7.75
N LEU A 94 -10.82 30.24 6.73
CA LEU A 94 -11.92 31.19 6.53
C LEU A 94 -12.94 30.57 5.59
N ILE A 95 -14.21 30.65 5.95
CA ILE A 95 -15.30 30.04 5.18
C ILE A 95 -16.33 31.10 4.81
N GLU A 96 -16.67 31.12 3.50
CA GLU A 96 -17.76 31.94 2.95
C GLU A 96 -18.85 31.02 2.41
N GLY A 97 -20.11 31.37 2.63
CA GLY A 97 -21.27 30.66 2.13
C GLY A 97 -21.82 29.55 3.02
N GLY A 98 -21.22 29.33 4.19
CA GLY A 98 -21.65 28.34 5.18
C GLY A 98 -20.77 28.31 6.40
N THR A 99 -20.89 27.25 7.21
CA THR A 99 -20.08 27.03 8.41
C THR A 99 -19.59 25.59 8.48
N VAL A 100 -18.50 25.34 9.23
CA VAL A 100 -18.02 23.98 9.53
C VAL A 100 -18.84 23.41 10.67
N GLY A 101 -19.29 22.16 10.47
CA GLY A 101 -19.85 21.31 11.52
C GLY A 101 -18.74 20.46 12.17
N ARG A 102 -18.88 19.14 12.08
CA ARG A 102 -17.88 18.19 12.60
C ARG A 102 -16.66 18.14 11.68
N ARG A 103 -15.49 17.99 12.30
CA ARG A 103 -14.24 17.62 11.64
C ARG A 103 -13.59 16.46 12.35
N LEU A 104 -13.03 15.54 11.59
CA LEU A 104 -12.16 14.49 12.09
C LEU A 104 -11.20 14.07 10.97
N SER A 105 -9.91 14.27 11.16
CA SER A 105 -8.92 13.98 10.13
C SER A 105 -9.30 14.65 8.80
N ASN A 106 -9.46 13.90 7.73
CA ASN A 106 -9.85 14.37 6.39
C ASN A 106 -11.35 14.22 6.07
N PHE A 107 -12.18 14.10 7.10
CA PHE A 107 -13.64 14.20 7.01
C PHE A 107 -14.11 15.54 7.53
N THR A 108 -14.96 16.24 6.78
CA THR A 108 -15.52 17.54 7.16
C THR A 108 -16.99 17.65 6.79
N GLU A 109 -17.78 18.16 7.72
CA GLU A 109 -19.16 18.53 7.53
C GLU A 109 -19.30 20.05 7.33
N PHE A 110 -20.08 20.45 6.35
CA PHE A 110 -20.42 21.85 6.06
C PHE A 110 -21.91 22.07 6.16
N LEU A 111 -22.28 23.09 6.90
CA LEU A 111 -23.66 23.51 7.10
C LEU A 111 -23.96 24.74 6.23
N PRO A 112 -25.04 24.72 5.42
CA PRO A 112 -25.48 25.92 4.73
C PRO A 112 -25.98 26.99 5.72
N PRO A 113 -26.19 28.23 5.29
CA PRO A 113 -26.82 29.25 6.12
C PRO A 113 -28.15 28.80 6.68
N GLU A 114 -28.55 29.36 7.80
CA GLU A 114 -29.82 29.04 8.46
C GLU A 114 -31.02 29.25 7.50
N ASN A 115 -31.96 28.31 7.48
CA ASN A 115 -33.14 28.31 6.59
C ASN A 115 -32.81 28.29 5.09
N PHE A 116 -31.60 27.86 4.72
CA PHE A 116 -31.22 27.74 3.31
C PHE A 116 -31.92 26.59 2.61
N GLU A 117 -32.44 26.87 1.40
CA GLU A 117 -33.01 25.88 0.49
C GLU A 117 -32.25 25.89 -0.84
N LEU A 118 -31.73 24.74 -1.24
CA LEU A 118 -31.08 24.58 -2.55
C LEU A 118 -32.13 24.18 -3.60
N GLY A 119 -32.62 25.19 -4.32
CA GLY A 119 -33.64 25.03 -5.36
C GLY A 119 -33.23 24.04 -6.48
N ALA A 120 -34.25 23.54 -7.20
CA ALA A 120 -34.05 22.69 -8.39
C ALA A 120 -33.18 23.40 -9.44
N GLY A 121 -32.15 22.73 -9.96
CA GLY A 121 -31.20 23.26 -10.95
C GLY A 121 -30.26 24.34 -10.40
N LYS A 122 -30.28 24.63 -9.09
CA LYS A 122 -29.41 25.64 -8.48
C LYS A 122 -28.14 25.04 -7.92
N THR A 123 -27.18 25.93 -7.62
CA THR A 123 -25.87 25.58 -7.04
C THR A 123 -25.72 26.34 -5.72
N TRP A 124 -25.31 25.62 -4.68
CA TRP A 124 -24.77 26.21 -3.44
C TRP A 124 -23.26 26.25 -3.54
N THR A 125 -22.68 27.40 -3.26
CA THR A 125 -21.25 27.62 -3.32
C THR A 125 -20.70 27.91 -1.95
N LEU A 126 -19.63 27.22 -1.59
CA LEU A 126 -18.90 27.39 -0.34
C LEU A 126 -17.42 27.55 -0.67
N THR A 127 -16.80 28.62 -0.18
CA THR A 127 -15.39 28.92 -0.41
C THR A 127 -14.60 28.78 0.88
N ILE A 128 -13.51 28.05 0.84
CA ILE A 128 -12.57 27.81 1.94
C ILE A 128 -11.26 28.47 1.57
N SER A 129 -10.75 29.35 2.42
CA SER A 129 -9.49 30.04 2.23
C SER A 129 -8.62 29.96 3.48
N ALA A 130 -7.36 30.42 3.37
CA ALA A 130 -6.37 30.35 4.45
C ALA A 130 -6.11 28.90 4.96
N LEU A 131 -6.06 27.95 4.04
CA LEU A 131 -5.63 26.58 4.34
C LEU A 131 -4.16 26.59 4.76
N SER A 132 -3.82 25.91 5.85
CA SER A 132 -2.43 25.75 6.32
C SER A 132 -1.61 24.90 5.36
N TRP A 133 -2.26 23.94 4.70
CA TRP A 133 -1.68 23.07 3.67
C TRP A 133 -2.34 23.33 2.31
N PRO A 134 -1.74 24.18 1.46
CA PRO A 134 -2.25 24.44 0.13
C PRO A 134 -2.23 23.17 -0.73
N PHE A 135 -3.26 22.98 -1.55
CA PHE A 135 -3.29 21.87 -2.48
C PHE A 135 -2.19 21.99 -3.54
N GLN A 136 -1.51 20.90 -3.80
CA GLN A 136 -0.45 20.79 -4.81
C GLN A 136 -0.94 20.03 -6.03
N HIS A 137 -1.79 19.01 -5.83
CA HIS A 137 -2.25 18.09 -6.85
C HIS A 137 -3.77 18.00 -6.88
N TRP A 138 -4.32 17.58 -8.01
CA TRP A 138 -5.76 17.45 -8.20
C TRP A 138 -6.41 16.43 -7.23
N THR A 139 -5.63 15.48 -6.72
CA THR A 139 -6.06 14.48 -5.74
C THR A 139 -6.19 15.01 -4.32
N ASP A 140 -5.69 16.20 -4.00
CA ASP A 140 -5.76 16.77 -2.65
C ASP A 140 -7.17 17.21 -2.27
N GLY A 141 -8.06 17.42 -3.24
CA GLY A 141 -9.44 17.80 -3.00
C GLY A 141 -10.34 16.65 -2.54
N ALA A 142 -11.62 16.95 -2.38
CA ALA A 142 -12.63 15.94 -2.05
C ALA A 142 -12.71 14.87 -3.15
N THR A 143 -12.62 13.61 -2.75
CA THR A 143 -12.79 12.43 -3.63
C THR A 143 -14.02 11.61 -3.25
N GLY A 144 -14.59 11.81 -2.05
CA GLY A 144 -15.87 11.28 -1.62
C GLY A 144 -16.76 12.38 -1.05
N ALA A 145 -18.07 12.32 -1.31
CA ALA A 145 -19.01 13.24 -0.71
C ALA A 145 -20.44 12.67 -0.67
N TYR A 146 -21.23 13.20 0.26
CA TYR A 146 -22.66 12.91 0.37
C TYR A 146 -23.36 14.05 1.10
N VAL A 147 -24.67 14.06 0.98
CA VAL A 147 -25.53 14.92 1.77
C VAL A 147 -26.20 14.08 2.86
N ALA A 148 -26.17 14.54 4.11
CA ALA A 148 -26.89 13.96 5.23
C ALA A 148 -28.10 14.87 5.59
N PHE A 149 -29.24 14.26 5.90
CA PHE A 149 -30.47 14.97 6.30
C PHE A 149 -30.77 14.75 7.79
N GLY A 150 -31.57 15.65 8.36
CA GLY A 150 -31.90 15.60 9.79
C GLY A 150 -32.71 14.38 10.22
N ASP A 151 -33.29 13.62 9.29
CA ASP A 151 -33.97 12.34 9.56
C ASP A 151 -33.02 11.12 9.57
N GLY A 152 -31.71 11.35 9.41
CA GLY A 152 -30.68 10.31 9.35
C GLY A 152 -30.49 9.69 7.97
N SER A 153 -31.27 10.06 6.98
CA SER A 153 -31.06 9.62 5.60
C SER A 153 -29.84 10.28 4.97
N THR A 154 -29.25 9.62 3.97
CA THR A 154 -28.12 10.14 3.22
C THR A 154 -28.31 10.01 1.73
N GLN A 155 -27.70 10.90 0.97
CA GLN A 155 -27.69 10.86 -0.49
C GLN A 155 -26.26 11.01 -1.01
N SER A 156 -25.73 9.97 -1.66
CA SER A 156 -24.41 10.01 -2.30
C SER A 156 -24.36 11.03 -3.44
N LEU A 157 -23.18 11.62 -3.61
CA LEU A 157 -22.88 12.58 -4.67
C LEU A 157 -21.93 11.97 -5.71
N ALA A 158 -22.03 12.40 -6.96
CA ALA A 158 -20.93 12.29 -7.89
C ALA A 158 -19.93 13.42 -7.54
N VAL A 159 -18.66 13.05 -7.35
CA VAL A 159 -17.57 14.01 -7.07
C VAL A 159 -16.69 14.07 -8.31
N GLU A 160 -16.60 15.25 -8.92
CA GLU A 160 -15.68 15.48 -10.03
C GLU A 160 -14.27 15.78 -9.48
N PRO A 161 -13.19 15.38 -10.19
CA PRO A 161 -11.83 15.75 -9.79
C PRO A 161 -11.67 17.26 -9.59
N THR A 162 -10.89 17.65 -8.60
CA THR A 162 -10.68 19.08 -8.31
C THR A 162 -10.00 19.77 -9.48
N ARG A 163 -10.64 20.81 -10.01
CA ARG A 163 -10.13 21.57 -11.14
C ARG A 163 -9.28 22.74 -10.67
N SER A 164 -8.06 22.87 -11.17
CA SER A 164 -7.29 24.10 -10.98
C SER A 164 -7.87 25.22 -11.84
N LEU A 165 -7.95 26.42 -11.26
CA LEU A 165 -8.29 27.64 -12.00
C LEU A 165 -7.07 28.30 -12.65
N ALA A 166 -5.86 27.78 -12.38
CA ALA A 166 -4.60 28.26 -12.94
C ALA A 166 -3.98 27.28 -13.96
N ASN A 167 -4.41 26.03 -13.98
CA ASN A 167 -3.86 24.99 -14.85
C ASN A 167 -4.99 24.10 -15.43
N ASN A 168 -5.01 23.92 -16.75
CA ASN A 168 -5.99 23.12 -17.46
C ASN A 168 -5.37 21.89 -18.16
N ALA A 169 -4.19 21.43 -17.73
CA ALA A 169 -3.58 20.21 -18.26
C ALA A 169 -4.49 18.99 -18.03
N PRO A 170 -4.52 18.03 -18.94
CA PRO A 170 -5.25 16.78 -18.74
C PRO A 170 -4.69 16.03 -17.53
N LEU A 171 -5.56 15.55 -16.64
CA LEU A 171 -5.17 14.84 -15.43
C LEU A 171 -4.52 13.49 -15.79
N LYS A 172 -3.38 13.21 -15.20
CA LYS A 172 -2.64 11.96 -15.39
C LYS A 172 -3.26 10.86 -14.54
N ARG A 173 -3.45 9.71 -15.16
CA ARG A 173 -4.02 8.50 -14.56
C ARG A 173 -3.44 7.26 -15.25
N GLY A 174 -3.41 6.13 -14.56
CA GLY A 174 -2.84 4.89 -15.09
C GLY A 174 -1.32 4.90 -15.16
N ALA A 175 -0.73 3.73 -15.34
CA ALA A 175 0.72 3.54 -15.36
C ALA A 175 1.39 4.41 -16.44
N GLU A 176 2.58 4.91 -16.14
CA GLU A 176 3.39 5.57 -17.14
C GLU A 176 3.95 4.55 -18.13
N ILE A 177 3.66 4.76 -19.42
CA ILE A 177 4.07 3.85 -20.48
C ILE A 177 5.34 4.36 -21.13
N TYR A 178 6.42 3.59 -21.02
CA TYR A 178 7.64 3.80 -21.77
C TYR A 178 7.60 2.98 -23.06
N PRO A 179 7.56 3.60 -24.23
CA PRO A 179 7.55 2.87 -25.49
C PRO A 179 8.90 2.16 -25.72
N VAL A 180 8.83 0.92 -26.19
CA VAL A 180 10.04 0.18 -26.60
C VAL A 180 10.66 0.85 -27.83
N PRO A 181 11.92 1.29 -27.78
CA PRO A 181 12.57 1.91 -28.93
C PRO A 181 12.84 0.89 -30.04
N ALA A 182 12.89 1.34 -31.30
CA ALA A 182 13.17 0.47 -32.44
C ALA A 182 14.55 -0.22 -32.33
N ASN A 183 15.52 0.45 -31.73
CA ASN A 183 16.87 -0.04 -31.48
C ASN A 183 17.22 0.11 -30.00
N PRO A 184 16.79 -0.83 -29.13
CA PRO A 184 17.14 -0.78 -27.73
C PRO A 184 18.66 -1.00 -27.52
N PRO A 185 19.23 -0.46 -26.43
CA PRO A 185 20.65 -0.57 -26.13
C PRO A 185 21.11 -2.00 -25.79
N VAL A 186 20.17 -2.93 -25.64
CA VAL A 186 20.44 -4.34 -25.29
C VAL A 186 19.66 -5.30 -26.18
N PRO A 187 20.20 -6.50 -26.43
CA PRO A 187 19.58 -7.46 -27.34
C PRO A 187 18.43 -8.28 -26.73
N VAL A 188 18.26 -8.24 -25.40
CA VAL A 188 17.25 -8.99 -24.63
C VAL A 188 16.56 -8.08 -23.63
N ALA A 189 15.27 -8.29 -23.38
CA ALA A 189 14.50 -7.53 -22.42
C ALA A 189 14.52 -8.23 -21.05
N ILE A 190 15.17 -7.62 -20.06
CA ILE A 190 15.29 -8.16 -18.71
C ILE A 190 15.24 -6.99 -17.70
N VAL A 191 14.41 -7.13 -16.65
CA VAL A 191 14.34 -6.27 -15.47
C VAL A 191 14.06 -7.16 -14.25
N PRO A 192 14.86 -7.13 -13.19
CA PRO A 192 16.16 -6.43 -13.02
C PRO A 192 17.26 -6.97 -13.93
N TRP A 193 18.23 -6.12 -14.25
CA TRP A 193 19.33 -6.50 -15.12
C TRP A 193 20.33 -7.43 -14.43
N PRO A 194 20.70 -8.57 -15.07
CA PRO A 194 21.59 -9.57 -14.50
C PRO A 194 23.04 -9.12 -14.38
N ASN A 195 23.80 -9.80 -13.52
CA ASN A 195 25.24 -9.57 -13.32
C ASN A 195 26.09 -9.84 -14.55
N ALA A 196 25.69 -10.78 -15.41
CA ALA A 196 26.37 -11.04 -16.68
C ALA A 196 25.39 -11.55 -17.74
N VAL A 197 25.43 -10.95 -18.92
CA VAL A 197 24.67 -11.36 -20.09
C VAL A 197 25.63 -11.52 -21.26
N SER A 198 25.88 -12.77 -21.68
CA SER A 198 26.72 -13.11 -22.81
C SER A 198 25.95 -14.05 -23.74
N VAL A 199 25.07 -13.48 -24.56
CA VAL A 199 24.21 -14.25 -25.48
C VAL A 199 24.40 -13.81 -26.92
N SER A 200 24.31 -14.76 -27.85
CA SER A 200 24.52 -14.51 -29.27
C SER A 200 23.50 -15.22 -30.17
N GLY A 201 23.52 -14.81 -31.43
CA GLY A 201 22.58 -15.30 -32.43
C GLY A 201 21.16 -14.83 -32.23
N LYS A 202 20.30 -15.20 -33.19
CA LYS A 202 18.87 -14.96 -33.16
C LYS A 202 18.17 -16.17 -33.77
N ARG A 203 17.26 -16.82 -33.00
CA ARG A 203 16.38 -17.86 -33.55
C ARG A 203 14.93 -17.37 -33.59
N SER A 204 14.06 -18.11 -34.26
CA SER A 204 12.64 -17.91 -34.18
C SER A 204 12.19 -18.07 -32.72
N VAL A 205 11.31 -17.19 -32.26
CA VAL A 205 10.76 -17.26 -30.89
C VAL A 205 9.93 -18.54 -30.79
N PRO A 206 10.22 -19.43 -29.82
CA PRO A 206 9.41 -20.63 -29.66
C PRO A 206 7.98 -20.28 -29.24
N PRO A 207 6.97 -21.11 -29.54
CA PRO A 207 5.60 -20.83 -29.16
C PRO A 207 5.37 -20.83 -27.62
N GLY A 208 6.31 -21.37 -26.87
CA GLY A 208 6.35 -21.42 -25.41
C GLY A 208 7.42 -22.40 -24.94
N PHE A 209 7.41 -22.74 -23.64
CA PHE A 209 8.39 -23.59 -22.99
C PHE A 209 7.78 -24.90 -22.46
N ALA A 210 8.43 -26.01 -22.77
CA ALA A 210 8.18 -27.30 -22.14
C ALA A 210 9.20 -27.51 -21.00
N ILE A 211 8.77 -27.21 -19.78
CA ILE A 211 9.65 -27.26 -18.60
C ILE A 211 9.70 -28.69 -18.08
N SER A 212 10.91 -29.20 -17.84
CA SER A 212 11.14 -30.54 -17.30
C SER A 212 12.10 -30.54 -16.13
N SER A 213 11.84 -31.39 -15.14
CA SER A 213 12.68 -31.59 -13.97
C SER A 213 12.45 -32.94 -13.33
N ALA A 214 13.48 -33.46 -12.64
CA ALA A 214 13.40 -34.66 -11.79
C ALA A 214 13.52 -34.32 -10.29
N ASP A 215 13.94 -33.11 -9.91
CA ASP A 215 14.09 -32.68 -8.51
C ASP A 215 12.80 -32.02 -8.02
N PRO A 216 12.31 -32.32 -6.80
CA PRO A 216 11.11 -31.72 -6.24
C PRO A 216 11.15 -30.19 -6.17
N ARG A 217 12.33 -29.59 -5.87
CA ARG A 217 12.50 -28.12 -5.82
C ARG A 217 12.29 -27.50 -7.19
N ALA A 218 12.81 -28.15 -8.21
CA ALA A 218 12.67 -27.70 -9.60
C ALA A 218 11.23 -27.90 -10.12
N THR A 219 10.55 -28.98 -9.71
CA THR A 219 9.13 -29.17 -10.00
C THR A 219 8.27 -28.08 -9.35
N ALA A 220 8.56 -27.72 -8.09
CA ALA A 220 7.88 -26.64 -7.40
C ALA A 220 8.14 -25.27 -8.07
N ALA A 221 9.37 -24.99 -8.49
CA ALA A 221 9.70 -23.77 -9.22
C ALA A 221 8.96 -23.68 -10.57
N ALA A 222 8.86 -24.78 -11.31
CA ALA A 222 8.11 -24.84 -12.57
C ALA A 222 6.61 -24.61 -12.35
N ALA A 223 6.02 -25.18 -11.29
CA ALA A 223 4.62 -24.97 -10.95
C ALA A 223 4.35 -23.50 -10.54
N ALA A 224 5.20 -22.93 -9.69
CA ALA A 224 5.11 -21.52 -9.29
C ALA A 224 5.22 -20.58 -10.51
N PHE A 225 6.17 -20.84 -11.41
CA PHE A 225 6.30 -20.05 -12.63
C PHE A 225 5.09 -20.19 -13.55
N THR A 226 4.54 -21.40 -13.72
CA THR A 226 3.33 -21.60 -14.54
C THR A 226 2.16 -20.80 -13.97
N GLY A 227 1.88 -20.90 -12.66
CA GLY A 227 0.83 -20.11 -12.01
C GLY A 227 1.05 -18.61 -12.12
N LEU A 228 2.32 -18.15 -12.02
CA LEU A 228 2.70 -16.76 -12.15
C LEU A 228 2.39 -16.21 -13.55
N VAL A 229 2.82 -16.91 -14.60
CA VAL A 229 2.59 -16.42 -15.98
C VAL A 229 1.14 -16.56 -16.42
N ASP A 230 0.42 -17.56 -15.94
CA ASP A 230 -1.02 -17.68 -16.19
C ASP A 230 -1.81 -16.54 -15.52
N GLN A 231 -1.39 -16.08 -14.37
CA GLN A 231 -2.04 -14.95 -13.69
C GLN A 231 -1.70 -13.60 -14.35
N LEU A 232 -0.45 -13.39 -14.76
CA LEU A 232 0.00 -12.11 -15.32
C LEU A 232 -0.22 -12.00 -16.84
N PHE A 233 -0.12 -13.11 -17.58
CA PHE A 233 -0.04 -13.13 -19.04
C PHE A 233 -0.84 -14.31 -19.64
N SER A 234 -2.05 -14.55 -19.16
CA SER A 234 -2.89 -15.72 -19.48
C SER A 234 -3.09 -16.01 -20.98
N VAL A 235 -3.04 -14.99 -21.82
CA VAL A 235 -3.23 -15.12 -23.28
C VAL A 235 -1.94 -15.42 -24.06
N GLU A 236 -0.78 -15.31 -23.43
CA GLU A 236 0.50 -15.43 -24.13
C GLU A 236 0.98 -16.88 -24.28
N GLY A 237 0.54 -17.79 -23.39
CA GLY A 237 0.86 -19.23 -23.46
C GLY A 237 2.36 -19.52 -23.34
N ILE A 238 3.03 -18.89 -22.37
CA ILE A 238 4.48 -18.99 -22.15
C ILE A 238 4.90 -20.42 -21.79
N VAL A 239 4.09 -21.15 -21.04
CA VAL A 239 4.30 -22.56 -20.73
C VAL A 239 3.43 -23.42 -21.63
N ARG A 240 4.02 -24.39 -22.34
CA ARG A 240 3.33 -25.30 -23.28
C ARG A 240 3.93 -26.70 -23.25
N PRO A 241 3.12 -27.75 -23.46
CA PRO A 241 3.63 -29.09 -23.65
C PRO A 241 4.59 -29.19 -24.85
N ALA A 242 5.56 -30.12 -24.78
CA ALA A 242 6.46 -30.39 -25.90
C ALA A 242 5.71 -30.87 -27.16
N SER A 243 4.59 -31.60 -26.98
CA SER A 243 3.70 -32.04 -28.07
C SER A 243 3.04 -30.88 -28.84
N GLU A 244 3.00 -29.69 -28.24
CA GLU A 244 2.46 -28.47 -28.83
C GLU A 244 3.57 -27.51 -29.31
N GLY A 245 4.80 -28.01 -29.46
CA GLY A 245 5.95 -27.24 -29.94
C GLY A 245 6.66 -26.43 -28.86
N GLY A 246 6.37 -26.67 -27.57
CA GLY A 246 7.11 -26.05 -26.46
C GLY A 246 8.61 -26.38 -26.55
N MET A 247 9.45 -25.36 -26.46
CA MET A 247 10.90 -25.52 -26.43
C MET A 247 11.33 -26.18 -25.12
N PRO A 248 12.20 -27.19 -25.13
CA PRO A 248 12.69 -27.83 -23.91
C PRO A 248 13.42 -26.85 -23.00
N VAL A 249 13.00 -26.77 -21.72
CA VAL A 249 13.69 -26.08 -20.64
C VAL A 249 13.98 -27.08 -19.54
N VAL A 250 15.25 -27.31 -19.25
CA VAL A 250 15.72 -28.26 -18.24
C VAL A 250 16.15 -27.52 -17.00
N LEU A 251 15.53 -27.84 -15.85
CA LEU A 251 15.90 -27.29 -14.57
C LEU A 251 16.87 -28.23 -13.85
N GLU A 252 18.00 -27.70 -13.42
CA GLU A 252 19.08 -28.41 -12.76
C GLU A 252 19.31 -27.85 -11.35
N VAL A 253 19.15 -28.70 -10.35
CA VAL A 253 19.55 -28.34 -8.99
C VAL A 253 21.04 -28.63 -8.85
N ALA A 254 21.85 -27.62 -8.61
CA ALA A 254 23.31 -27.72 -8.53
C ALA A 254 23.85 -26.93 -7.34
N ASP A 255 24.92 -27.46 -6.72
CA ASP A 255 25.61 -26.76 -5.64
C ASP A 255 26.44 -25.58 -6.15
N GLY A 256 26.87 -24.70 -5.24
CA GLY A 256 27.77 -23.58 -5.53
C GLY A 256 27.09 -22.26 -5.93
N PHE A 257 25.76 -22.18 -5.82
CA PHE A 257 25.00 -20.94 -5.98
C PHE A 257 24.58 -20.39 -4.61
N SER A 258 24.53 -19.07 -4.44
CA SER A 258 23.79 -18.45 -3.33
C SER A 258 22.28 -18.74 -3.44
N ALA A 259 21.52 -18.50 -2.39
CA ALA A 259 20.12 -18.92 -2.32
C ALA A 259 19.20 -18.41 -3.44
N GLU A 260 19.51 -17.23 -4.00
CA GLU A 260 18.72 -16.60 -5.05
C GLU A 260 19.46 -16.53 -6.40
N ALA A 261 20.70 -17.03 -6.45
CA ALA A 261 21.52 -17.02 -7.67
C ALA A 261 21.08 -18.12 -8.65
N TYR A 262 21.29 -17.83 -9.94
CA TYR A 262 21.01 -18.77 -11.02
C TYR A 262 21.89 -18.57 -12.24
N ARG A 263 21.91 -19.56 -13.11
CA ARG A 263 22.53 -19.51 -14.42
C ARG A 263 21.57 -20.04 -15.48
N ILE A 264 21.41 -19.31 -16.57
CA ILE A 264 20.70 -19.74 -17.77
C ILE A 264 21.71 -20.01 -18.87
N THR A 265 21.68 -21.19 -19.46
CA THR A 265 22.51 -21.55 -20.63
C THR A 265 21.62 -21.80 -21.84
N PHE A 266 21.80 -21.04 -22.89
CA PHE A 266 21.13 -21.23 -24.17
C PHE A 266 21.95 -22.16 -25.04
N ALA A 267 21.30 -23.19 -25.59
CA ALA A 267 21.88 -24.14 -26.54
C ALA A 267 20.91 -24.45 -27.69
N ALA A 268 21.36 -25.10 -28.71
CA ALA A 268 20.55 -25.39 -29.90
C ALA A 268 19.35 -26.27 -29.57
N ASP A 269 19.54 -27.25 -28.70
CA ASP A 269 18.56 -28.29 -28.31
C ASP A 269 17.63 -27.90 -27.19
N ALA A 270 18.09 -27.07 -26.22
CA ALA A 270 17.34 -26.73 -25.01
C ALA A 270 17.91 -25.46 -24.37
N VAL A 271 17.09 -24.87 -23.42
CA VAL A 271 17.59 -23.92 -22.43
C VAL A 271 17.77 -24.68 -21.10
N ARG A 272 18.90 -24.47 -20.43
CA ARG A 272 19.18 -25.06 -19.12
C ARG A 272 19.24 -23.98 -18.07
N ILE A 273 18.56 -24.18 -16.94
CA ILE A 273 18.58 -23.27 -15.79
C ILE A 273 19.10 -24.02 -14.57
N ALA A 274 20.22 -23.56 -14.02
CA ALA A 274 20.86 -24.15 -12.86
C ALA A 274 20.82 -23.20 -11.66
N ALA A 275 20.46 -23.71 -10.49
CA ALA A 275 20.47 -22.99 -9.19
C ALA A 275 20.50 -24.02 -8.05
N SER A 276 20.78 -23.57 -6.80
CA SER A 276 20.79 -24.44 -5.64
C SER A 276 19.42 -24.56 -4.92
N THR A 277 18.51 -23.62 -5.18
CA THR A 277 17.22 -23.50 -4.49
C THR A 277 16.04 -23.42 -5.47
N GLN A 278 14.84 -23.65 -4.95
CA GLN A 278 13.57 -23.39 -5.66
C GLN A 278 13.49 -21.92 -6.13
N THR A 279 13.84 -20.97 -5.25
CA THR A 279 13.76 -19.52 -5.55
C THR A 279 14.73 -19.12 -6.67
N GLY A 280 15.98 -19.61 -6.63
CA GLY A 280 16.95 -19.36 -7.71
C GLY A 280 16.45 -19.91 -9.06
N LEU A 281 15.87 -21.12 -9.09
CA LEU A 281 15.27 -21.70 -10.30
C LEU A 281 14.08 -20.88 -10.79
N LEU A 282 13.21 -20.41 -9.88
CA LEU A 282 12.08 -19.55 -10.22
C LEU A 282 12.55 -18.23 -10.85
N TYR A 283 13.55 -17.59 -10.26
CA TYR A 283 14.12 -16.34 -10.81
C TYR A 283 14.78 -16.54 -12.17
N GLY A 284 15.42 -17.70 -12.39
CA GLY A 284 15.92 -18.07 -13.71
C GLY A 284 14.79 -18.24 -14.73
N LEU A 285 13.67 -18.87 -14.36
CA LEU A 285 12.49 -19.00 -15.21
C LEU A 285 11.84 -17.63 -15.50
N ILE A 286 11.73 -16.75 -14.51
CA ILE A 286 11.23 -15.38 -14.68
C ILE A 286 12.09 -14.62 -15.69
N THR A 287 13.41 -14.67 -15.56
CA THR A 287 14.33 -14.03 -16.51
C THR A 287 14.18 -14.60 -17.92
N LEU A 288 14.07 -15.92 -18.07
CA LEU A 288 13.80 -16.55 -19.36
C LEU A 288 12.44 -16.12 -19.94
N GLY A 289 11.42 -16.03 -19.10
CA GLY A 289 10.08 -15.52 -19.47
C GLY A 289 10.13 -14.08 -19.98
N GLN A 290 10.92 -13.21 -19.35
CA GLN A 290 11.14 -11.82 -19.78
C GLN A 290 11.87 -11.75 -21.14
N VAL A 291 12.92 -12.56 -21.33
CA VAL A 291 13.63 -12.67 -22.62
C VAL A 291 12.68 -13.12 -23.72
N TRP A 292 11.84 -14.11 -23.44
CA TRP A 292 10.85 -14.62 -24.38
C TRP A 292 9.82 -13.54 -24.73
N ARG A 293 9.22 -12.87 -23.72
CA ARG A 293 8.19 -11.83 -23.94
C ARG A 293 8.73 -10.67 -24.78
N GLY A 294 9.93 -10.18 -24.45
CA GLY A 294 10.57 -9.11 -25.25
C GLY A 294 10.71 -9.50 -26.71
N ALA A 295 11.25 -10.69 -27.00
CA ALA A 295 11.41 -11.19 -28.36
C ALA A 295 10.07 -11.51 -29.06
N HIS A 296 9.07 -11.98 -28.31
CA HIS A 296 7.73 -12.31 -28.83
C HIS A 296 6.94 -11.06 -29.22
N LEU A 297 6.88 -10.07 -28.34
CA LEU A 297 6.12 -8.84 -28.55
C LEU A 297 6.83 -7.84 -29.47
N TYR A 298 8.17 -7.81 -29.42
CA TYR A 298 8.99 -6.86 -30.19
C TYR A 298 10.13 -7.59 -30.94
N PRO A 299 9.81 -8.47 -31.91
CA PRO A 299 10.80 -9.32 -32.56
C PRO A 299 11.85 -8.57 -33.40
N ASN A 300 11.60 -7.29 -33.71
CA ASN A 300 12.57 -6.44 -34.40
C ASN A 300 13.52 -5.73 -33.43
N ALA A 301 13.10 -5.49 -32.20
CA ALA A 301 13.88 -4.83 -31.17
C ALA A 301 14.72 -5.82 -30.34
N PHE A 302 14.11 -6.94 -29.94
CA PHE A 302 14.77 -7.95 -29.11
C PHE A 302 14.93 -9.29 -29.84
N ARG A 303 15.89 -10.09 -29.37
CA ARG A 303 16.14 -11.44 -29.90
C ARG A 303 15.88 -12.53 -28.89
N PHE A 304 15.47 -13.69 -29.37
CA PHE A 304 15.56 -14.92 -28.59
C PHE A 304 16.90 -15.59 -28.94
N PRO A 305 17.82 -15.77 -27.95
CA PRO A 305 19.19 -16.20 -28.24
C PRO A 305 19.30 -17.64 -28.80
N VAL A 306 20.34 -17.92 -29.58
CA VAL A 306 20.72 -19.28 -30.04
C VAL A 306 21.60 -19.94 -28.99
N GLU A 307 22.57 -19.20 -28.47
CA GLU A 307 23.61 -19.70 -27.57
C GLU A 307 24.06 -18.60 -26.57
N GLY A 308 24.80 -19.03 -25.58
CA GLY A 308 25.36 -18.14 -24.57
C GLY A 308 24.78 -18.35 -23.17
N GLU A 309 25.06 -17.41 -22.31
CA GLU A 309 24.78 -17.57 -20.87
C GLU A 309 24.31 -16.25 -20.23
N ILE A 310 23.43 -16.40 -19.25
CA ILE A 310 23.07 -15.34 -18.28
C ILE A 310 23.43 -15.87 -16.90
N ARG A 311 24.18 -15.08 -16.09
CA ARG A 311 24.47 -15.36 -14.67
C ARG A 311 23.99 -14.22 -13.83
N ASP A 312 23.36 -14.55 -12.69
CA ASP A 312 22.69 -13.55 -11.91
C ASP A 312 22.58 -13.92 -10.43
N GLU A 313 22.66 -12.89 -9.59
CA GLU A 313 22.38 -12.93 -8.16
C GLU A 313 22.09 -11.51 -7.66
N PRO A 314 21.30 -11.33 -6.59
CA PRO A 314 20.94 -10.00 -6.08
C PRO A 314 22.11 -9.31 -5.39
N SER A 315 22.16 -7.97 -5.50
CA SER A 315 23.10 -7.13 -4.74
C SER A 315 22.66 -6.94 -3.29
N MET A 316 21.36 -6.91 -3.03
CA MET A 316 20.78 -6.69 -1.68
C MET A 316 19.90 -7.85 -1.25
N GLY A 317 20.03 -8.28 0.01
CA GLY A 317 19.24 -9.36 0.61
C GLY A 317 17.78 -8.99 0.85
N TRP A 318 17.49 -7.72 1.17
CA TRP A 318 16.13 -7.21 1.35
C TRP A 318 15.74 -6.33 0.16
N ARG A 319 14.71 -6.73 -0.55
CA ARG A 319 14.11 -5.99 -1.67
C ARG A 319 12.60 -5.92 -1.39
N GLY A 320 12.21 -4.85 -0.68
CA GLY A 320 10.89 -4.75 -0.05
C GLY A 320 9.89 -3.90 -0.81
N LEU A 321 8.61 -4.27 -0.63
CA LEU A 321 7.48 -3.40 -0.87
C LEU A 321 6.55 -3.41 0.34
N HIS A 322 6.28 -2.22 0.89
CA HIS A 322 5.24 -1.99 1.88
C HIS A 322 3.93 -1.61 1.17
N LEU A 323 2.81 -2.12 1.66
CA LEU A 323 1.48 -1.70 1.24
C LEU A 323 0.60 -1.43 2.46
N ASP A 324 0.12 -0.19 2.55
CA ASP A 324 -0.92 0.23 3.47
C ASP A 324 -2.29 -0.24 2.97
N VAL A 325 -2.91 -1.15 3.72
CA VAL A 325 -4.27 -1.64 3.45
C VAL A 325 -5.30 -1.07 4.44
N ALA A 326 -4.85 -0.24 5.39
CA ALA A 326 -5.72 0.40 6.37
C ALA A 326 -6.44 1.62 5.78
N ARG A 327 -5.71 2.52 5.11
CA ARG A 327 -6.31 3.72 4.49
C ARG A 327 -7.19 3.35 3.30
N GLN A 328 -6.75 2.41 2.44
CA GLN A 328 -7.57 1.81 1.38
C GLN A 328 -7.54 0.29 1.50
N PHE A 329 -8.71 -0.36 1.37
CA PHE A 329 -8.76 -1.82 1.41
C PHE A 329 -8.50 -2.42 0.03
N TYR A 330 -7.64 -3.43 0.00
CA TYR A 330 -7.33 -4.24 -1.20
C TYR A 330 -7.76 -5.68 -0.94
N GLY A 331 -8.60 -6.23 -1.78
CA GLY A 331 -9.12 -7.58 -1.61
C GLY A 331 -8.04 -8.68 -1.78
N LYS A 332 -8.32 -9.89 -1.28
CA LYS A 332 -7.40 -11.05 -1.40
C LYS A 332 -6.85 -11.25 -2.82
N ALA A 333 -7.70 -11.12 -3.83
CA ALA A 333 -7.29 -11.29 -5.22
C ALA A 333 -6.31 -10.21 -5.70
N GLU A 334 -6.51 -8.96 -5.26
CA GLU A 334 -5.61 -7.84 -5.56
C GLU A 334 -4.24 -8.05 -4.90
N ILE A 335 -4.21 -8.48 -3.62
CA ILE A 335 -2.96 -8.80 -2.91
C ILE A 335 -2.21 -9.94 -3.61
N LYS A 336 -2.88 -11.03 -3.99
CA LYS A 336 -2.24 -12.14 -4.70
C LYS A 336 -1.70 -11.72 -6.07
N LYS A 337 -2.43 -10.86 -6.79
CA LYS A 337 -1.94 -10.32 -8.07
C LYS A 337 -0.73 -9.39 -7.86
N LEU A 338 -0.75 -8.56 -6.82
CA LEU A 338 0.40 -7.73 -6.47
C LEU A 338 1.62 -8.60 -6.15
N LEU A 339 1.48 -9.65 -5.34
CA LEU A 339 2.58 -10.59 -5.07
C LEU A 339 3.14 -11.21 -6.35
N SER A 340 2.30 -11.49 -7.35
CA SER A 340 2.76 -11.96 -8.65
C SER A 340 3.53 -10.91 -9.44
N VAL A 341 3.10 -9.63 -9.39
CA VAL A 341 3.87 -8.51 -9.96
C VAL A 341 5.22 -8.35 -9.24
N LEU A 342 5.24 -8.47 -7.91
CA LEU A 342 6.47 -8.42 -7.10
C LEU A 342 7.43 -9.54 -7.46
N ALA A 343 6.95 -10.77 -7.57
CA ALA A 343 7.76 -11.94 -7.97
C ALA A 343 8.38 -11.76 -9.35
N TRP A 344 7.61 -11.23 -10.32
CA TRP A 344 8.13 -10.93 -11.66
C TRP A 344 9.26 -9.92 -11.66
N ASN A 345 9.26 -9.00 -10.69
CA ASN A 345 10.32 -8.03 -10.41
C ASN A 345 11.42 -8.56 -9.45
N LYS A 346 11.34 -9.81 -8.99
CA LYS A 346 12.25 -10.43 -8.01
C LYS A 346 12.32 -9.68 -6.67
N VAL A 347 11.26 -9.01 -6.28
CA VAL A 347 11.05 -8.47 -4.92
C VAL A 347 10.78 -9.64 -3.98
N ASN A 348 11.41 -9.67 -2.80
CA ASN A 348 11.36 -10.83 -1.91
C ASN A 348 10.78 -10.54 -0.53
N ARG A 349 10.35 -9.30 -0.25
CA ARG A 349 9.70 -8.91 1.00
C ARG A 349 8.41 -8.14 0.69
N PHE A 350 7.31 -8.57 1.30
CA PHE A 350 6.04 -7.85 1.30
C PHE A 350 5.72 -7.40 2.71
N HIS A 351 5.89 -6.12 2.99
CA HIS A 351 5.56 -5.49 4.25
C HIS A 351 4.08 -5.09 4.21
N TRP A 352 3.26 -5.75 5.02
CA TRP A 352 1.81 -5.65 4.98
C TRP A 352 1.29 -4.87 6.18
N HIS A 353 0.99 -3.60 5.97
CA HIS A 353 0.50 -2.67 7.00
C HIS A 353 -1.00 -2.89 7.21
N LEU A 354 -1.33 -3.63 8.29
CA LEU A 354 -2.66 -4.21 8.54
C LEU A 354 -3.54 -3.38 9.48
N SER A 355 -2.99 -2.37 10.14
CA SER A 355 -3.75 -1.51 11.04
C SER A 355 -3.23 -0.09 11.04
N ASP A 356 -4.15 0.87 11.20
CA ASP A 356 -3.87 2.29 11.38
C ASP A 356 -5.10 2.99 11.98
N ASP A 357 -5.06 4.31 12.09
CA ASP A 357 -6.16 5.13 12.61
C ASP A 357 -7.47 4.92 11.83
N GLU A 358 -7.39 4.68 10.52
CA GLU A 358 -8.54 4.58 9.64
C GLU A 358 -9.16 3.19 9.57
N ALA A 359 -8.42 2.13 9.92
CA ALA A 359 -8.97 0.78 9.98
C ALA A 359 -8.04 -0.28 10.57
N TRP A 360 -8.67 -1.39 10.98
CA TRP A 360 -8.07 -2.68 11.32
C TRP A 360 -8.41 -3.73 10.25
N ARG A 361 -7.45 -4.54 9.78
CA ARG A 361 -7.64 -5.38 8.58
C ARG A 361 -7.46 -6.89 8.76
N VAL A 362 -7.18 -7.40 9.94
CA VAL A 362 -6.96 -8.85 10.16
C VAL A 362 -7.87 -9.41 11.24
N GLU A 363 -8.42 -10.61 10.99
CA GLU A 363 -9.27 -11.32 11.93
C GLU A 363 -8.46 -11.80 13.15
N ILE A 364 -8.98 -11.50 14.34
CA ILE A 364 -8.45 -11.91 15.64
C ILE A 364 -9.58 -12.56 16.42
N ASP A 365 -9.49 -13.85 16.73
CA ASP A 365 -10.57 -14.60 17.37
C ASP A 365 -10.90 -14.08 18.78
N ALA A 366 -9.87 -13.68 19.52
CA ALA A 366 -10.04 -13.14 20.87
C ALA A 366 -10.73 -11.78 20.89
N TYR A 367 -10.66 -11.00 19.79
CA TYR A 367 -11.22 -9.65 19.70
C TYR A 367 -11.98 -9.44 18.39
N PRO A 368 -13.15 -10.08 18.19
CA PRO A 368 -13.91 -9.98 16.93
C PRO A 368 -14.36 -8.56 16.61
N ALA A 369 -14.52 -7.70 17.62
CA ALA A 369 -14.85 -6.28 17.42
C ALA A 369 -13.82 -5.53 16.57
N LEU A 370 -12.57 -5.99 16.50
CA LEU A 370 -11.55 -5.40 15.63
C LEU A 370 -11.98 -5.43 14.15
N THR A 371 -12.63 -6.51 13.72
CA THR A 371 -13.14 -6.62 12.34
C THR A 371 -14.62 -6.28 12.19
N GLU A 372 -15.42 -6.36 13.25
CA GLU A 372 -16.82 -5.97 13.21
C GLU A 372 -17.01 -4.44 13.21
N VAL A 373 -16.17 -3.74 13.95
CA VAL A 373 -16.17 -2.28 14.11
C VAL A 373 -14.98 -1.63 13.42
N GLY A 374 -13.75 -2.02 13.78
CA GLY A 374 -12.51 -1.38 13.34
C GLY A 374 -12.22 -1.51 11.85
N ALA A 375 -12.80 -2.47 11.14
CA ALA A 375 -12.58 -2.65 9.70
C ALA A 375 -13.47 -1.77 8.81
N TRP A 376 -14.38 -0.99 9.39
CA TRP A 376 -15.44 -0.32 8.63
C TRP A 376 -15.57 1.14 8.98
N ARG A 377 -15.76 1.96 7.97
CA ARG A 377 -16.05 3.39 8.07
C ARG A 377 -17.30 3.75 7.25
N GLY A 378 -17.98 4.81 7.66
CA GLY A 378 -19.22 5.23 7.01
C GLY A 378 -20.02 6.21 7.86
N HIS A 379 -21.12 6.70 7.30
CA HIS A 379 -22.02 7.61 8.03
C HIS A 379 -22.64 6.91 9.25
N GLY A 380 -22.54 7.53 10.43
CA GLY A 380 -23.08 6.98 11.67
C GLY A 380 -22.28 5.82 12.28
N LEU A 381 -21.16 5.40 11.69
CA LEU A 381 -20.27 4.39 12.25
C LEU A 381 -19.26 5.00 13.24
N ALA A 382 -18.61 4.14 14.02
CA ALA A 382 -17.58 4.54 14.98
C ALA A 382 -16.42 5.27 14.28
N ILE A 383 -16.05 4.80 13.07
CA ILE A 383 -15.11 5.49 12.19
C ILE A 383 -15.93 6.17 11.08
N PRO A 384 -15.88 7.50 10.97
CA PRO A 384 -16.60 8.24 9.93
C PRO A 384 -16.05 7.96 8.54
N PRO A 385 -16.72 8.42 7.47
CA PRO A 385 -16.17 8.35 6.12
C PRO A 385 -14.86 9.14 6.03
N LEU A 386 -13.82 8.50 5.49
CA LEU A 386 -12.47 9.06 5.35
C LEU A 386 -11.95 8.75 3.94
N LEU A 387 -10.98 9.53 3.46
CA LEU A 387 -10.14 9.20 2.29
C LEU A 387 -10.96 8.76 1.06
N GLY A 388 -11.96 9.54 0.67
CA GLY A 388 -12.78 9.27 -0.49
C GLY A 388 -13.97 8.33 -0.26
N SER A 389 -14.17 7.83 0.97
CA SER A 389 -15.38 7.07 1.31
C SER A 389 -16.61 7.97 1.33
N GLY A 390 -17.75 7.41 0.88
CA GLY A 390 -19.06 8.05 0.98
C GLY A 390 -19.83 7.66 2.23
N ALA A 391 -21.15 7.87 2.21
CA ALA A 391 -22.03 7.53 3.34
C ALA A 391 -22.12 6.02 3.61
N ALA A 392 -22.03 5.19 2.59
CA ALA A 392 -22.14 3.74 2.71
C ALA A 392 -21.02 3.14 3.57
N ARG A 393 -21.36 2.05 4.28
CA ARG A 393 -20.36 1.24 4.98
C ARG A 393 -19.30 0.76 3.99
N THR A 394 -18.07 1.18 4.18
CA THR A 394 -16.93 0.89 3.29
C THR A 394 -15.79 0.31 4.11
N GLY A 395 -15.08 -0.67 3.56
CA GLY A 395 -13.96 -1.32 4.22
C GLY A 395 -13.88 -2.80 3.88
N GLY A 396 -13.28 -3.56 4.77
CA GLY A 396 -13.05 -5.00 4.64
C GLY A 396 -11.95 -5.46 5.57
N TYR A 397 -11.77 -6.76 5.64
CA TYR A 397 -10.68 -7.39 6.39
C TYR A 397 -10.32 -8.73 5.79
N TYR A 398 -9.19 -9.26 6.20
CA TYR A 398 -8.74 -10.60 5.80
C TYR A 398 -9.09 -11.58 6.91
N THR A 399 -9.85 -12.63 6.57
CA THR A 399 -10.06 -13.77 7.47
C THR A 399 -8.73 -14.50 7.66
N LYS A 400 -8.58 -15.24 8.74
CA LYS A 400 -7.39 -16.07 8.97
C LYS A 400 -7.11 -17.03 7.80
N ASP A 401 -8.16 -17.58 7.19
CA ASP A 401 -8.01 -18.44 6.01
C ASP A 401 -7.52 -17.65 4.79
N ALA A 402 -8.03 -16.43 4.58
CA ALA A 402 -7.52 -15.56 3.51
C ALA A 402 -6.04 -15.20 3.73
N VAL A 403 -5.62 -14.92 4.97
CA VAL A 403 -4.21 -14.69 5.31
C VAL A 403 -3.37 -15.92 5.00
N ARG A 404 -3.80 -17.13 5.43
CA ARG A 404 -3.07 -18.37 5.14
C ARG A 404 -2.90 -18.63 3.65
N GLU A 405 -3.94 -18.38 2.83
CA GLU A 405 -3.86 -18.48 1.38
C GLU A 405 -2.89 -17.49 0.75
N ILE A 406 -2.86 -16.23 1.24
CA ILE A 406 -1.95 -15.19 0.78
C ILE A 406 -0.51 -15.56 1.16
N VAL A 407 -0.26 -16.00 2.41
CA VAL A 407 1.05 -16.43 2.90
C VAL A 407 1.57 -17.64 2.11
N ALA A 408 0.71 -18.62 1.83
CA ALA A 408 1.09 -19.78 1.03
C ALA A 408 1.48 -19.37 -0.40
N HIS A 409 0.70 -18.50 -1.05
CA HIS A 409 0.99 -17.97 -2.38
C HIS A 409 2.31 -17.18 -2.42
N ALA A 410 2.55 -16.30 -1.44
CA ALA A 410 3.80 -15.55 -1.33
C ALA A 410 5.01 -16.49 -1.19
N LYS A 411 4.90 -17.53 -0.35
CA LYS A 411 5.95 -18.54 -0.15
C LYS A 411 6.29 -19.29 -1.43
N GLU A 412 5.30 -19.68 -2.24
CA GLU A 412 5.52 -20.32 -3.55
C GLU A 412 6.33 -19.42 -4.48
N LEU A 413 6.12 -18.11 -4.40
CA LEU A 413 6.81 -17.09 -5.19
C LEU A 413 8.16 -16.64 -4.61
N GLY A 414 8.59 -17.19 -3.48
CA GLY A 414 9.85 -16.78 -2.81
C GLY A 414 9.75 -15.43 -2.10
N ILE A 415 8.53 -14.99 -1.74
CA ILE A 415 8.29 -13.73 -1.03
C ILE A 415 7.95 -14.05 0.43
N GLU A 416 8.60 -13.34 1.34
CA GLU A 416 8.31 -13.38 2.77
C GLU A 416 7.42 -12.20 3.16
N ILE A 417 6.31 -12.50 3.85
CA ILE A 417 5.39 -11.48 4.33
C ILE A 417 5.80 -11.03 5.73
N VAL A 418 5.94 -9.73 5.90
CA VAL A 418 6.15 -9.05 7.18
C VAL A 418 4.84 -8.33 7.55
N PRO A 419 4.03 -8.86 8.47
CA PRO A 419 2.85 -8.15 8.94
C PRO A 419 3.24 -7.00 9.85
N GLU A 420 2.53 -5.89 9.72
CA GLU A 420 2.63 -4.75 10.62
C GLU A 420 1.32 -4.51 11.35
N ILE A 421 1.43 -4.36 12.67
CA ILE A 421 0.41 -3.78 13.54
C ILE A 421 1.04 -2.55 14.18
N ASP A 422 0.58 -1.39 13.80
CA ASP A 422 1.16 -0.14 14.23
C ASP A 422 0.71 0.22 15.64
N VAL A 423 1.70 0.33 16.54
CA VAL A 423 1.53 0.61 17.96
C VAL A 423 2.78 1.32 18.52
N PRO A 424 2.69 2.19 19.54
CA PRO A 424 1.49 2.57 20.29
C PRO A 424 0.68 3.69 19.64
N GLY A 425 1.21 4.38 18.62
CA GLY A 425 0.52 5.35 17.79
C GLY A 425 -0.46 4.68 16.82
N HIS A 426 -1.14 5.47 15.97
CA HIS A 426 -1.98 4.97 14.88
C HIS A 426 -3.07 3.95 15.28
N CYS A 427 -3.58 4.08 16.52
CA CYS A 427 -4.48 3.09 17.13
C CYS A 427 -5.95 3.53 17.23
N PHE A 428 -6.38 4.58 16.52
CA PHE A 428 -7.76 5.07 16.65
C PHE A 428 -8.79 3.99 16.32
N ALA A 429 -8.65 3.26 15.20
CA ALA A 429 -9.58 2.19 14.84
C ALA A 429 -9.59 1.06 15.88
N MET A 430 -8.43 0.69 16.41
CA MET A 430 -8.30 -0.31 17.47
C MET A 430 -9.01 0.14 18.75
N GLN A 431 -8.87 1.39 19.14
CA GLN A 431 -9.54 1.97 20.32
C GLN A 431 -11.05 2.17 20.11
N GLN A 432 -11.53 2.36 18.86
CA GLN A 432 -12.97 2.36 18.59
C GLN A 432 -13.56 0.94 18.73
N ALA A 433 -12.80 -0.09 18.37
CA ALA A 433 -13.20 -1.49 18.47
C ALA A 433 -13.13 -2.02 19.93
N ILE A 434 -12.13 -1.58 20.70
CA ILE A 434 -11.86 -2.04 22.06
C ILE A 434 -11.75 -0.78 22.99
N PRO A 435 -12.89 -0.21 23.41
CA PRO A 435 -12.89 1.03 24.21
C PRO A 435 -12.13 0.95 25.55
N GLU A 436 -11.93 -0.25 26.08
CA GLU A 436 -11.16 -0.49 27.30
C GLU A 436 -9.66 -0.16 27.18
N LEU A 437 -9.15 -0.02 25.94
CA LEU A 437 -7.78 0.45 25.68
C LEU A 437 -7.60 1.93 25.96
N ARG A 438 -8.68 2.71 25.93
CA ARG A 438 -8.64 4.13 26.24
C ARG A 438 -8.43 4.35 27.72
N ASP A 439 -7.65 5.37 28.06
CA ASP A 439 -7.60 5.87 29.43
C ASP A 439 -8.86 6.70 29.69
N PRO A 440 -9.76 6.27 30.61
CA PRO A 440 -11.00 7.01 30.88
C PRO A 440 -10.77 8.35 31.58
N GLN A 441 -9.55 8.61 32.08
CA GLN A 441 -9.16 9.85 32.77
C GLN A 441 -8.38 10.78 31.83
N GLU A 442 -7.95 10.31 30.66
CA GLU A 442 -7.29 11.15 29.66
C GLU A 442 -8.33 12.01 28.96
N ALA A 443 -8.16 13.32 29.03
CA ALA A 443 -9.12 14.28 28.51
C ALA A 443 -8.63 14.82 27.15
N GLY A 444 -8.79 14.10 26.05
CA GLY A 444 -8.63 14.58 24.67
C GLY A 444 -7.57 15.66 24.48
N SER A 445 -6.30 15.35 24.75
CA SER A 445 -5.27 16.34 24.96
C SER A 445 -4.31 16.52 23.79
N TYR A 446 -4.39 15.65 22.78
CA TYR A 446 -3.50 15.70 21.61
C TYR A 446 -4.20 15.19 20.34
N TYR A 447 -3.58 15.50 19.20
CA TYR A 447 -4.01 14.99 17.90
C TYR A 447 -2.81 14.35 17.18
N SER A 448 -3.05 13.25 16.49
CA SER A 448 -2.04 12.64 15.62
C SER A 448 -1.73 13.54 14.42
N VAL A 449 -0.66 13.22 13.70
CA VAL A 449 -0.28 13.90 12.45
C VAL A 449 -1.39 13.82 11.39
N GLN A 450 -2.21 12.76 11.43
CA GLN A 450 -3.40 12.63 10.58
C GLN A 450 -4.64 13.36 11.13
N GLY A 451 -4.55 14.02 12.29
CA GLY A 451 -5.65 14.78 12.89
C GLY A 451 -6.66 13.93 13.66
N PHE A 452 -6.28 12.76 14.18
CA PHE A 452 -7.08 11.96 15.10
C PHE A 452 -6.76 12.33 16.55
N PRO A 453 -7.76 12.50 17.41
CA PRO A 453 -7.53 12.73 18.84
C PRO A 453 -7.16 11.41 19.53
N ASP A 454 -6.25 11.49 20.48
CA ASP A 454 -5.96 10.44 21.46
C ASP A 454 -5.79 9.04 20.84
N ASN A 455 -5.00 8.95 19.76
CA ASN A 455 -4.84 7.72 18.98
C ASN A 455 -3.78 6.74 19.53
N CYS A 456 -3.14 7.05 20.67
CA CYS A 456 -2.06 6.22 21.21
C CYS A 456 -2.54 5.30 22.34
N LEU A 457 -2.04 4.05 22.34
CA LEU A 457 -2.22 3.13 23.45
C LEU A 457 -1.41 3.59 24.66
N ASN A 458 -2.03 3.61 25.85
CA ASN A 458 -1.34 4.10 27.05
C ASN A 458 -0.33 3.07 27.59
N PRO A 459 0.98 3.41 27.62
CA PRO A 459 2.05 2.49 27.99
C PRO A 459 2.08 2.06 29.46
N VAL A 460 1.36 2.76 30.33
CA VAL A 460 1.36 2.43 31.77
C VAL A 460 0.19 1.53 32.17
N ARG A 461 -0.73 1.27 31.25
CA ARG A 461 -1.91 0.45 31.50
C ARG A 461 -1.63 -1.01 31.17
N GLU A 462 -1.85 -1.91 32.13
CA GLU A 462 -1.68 -3.35 31.92
C GLU A 462 -2.60 -3.90 30.83
N LYS A 463 -3.81 -3.34 30.72
CA LYS A 463 -4.80 -3.72 29.68
C LYS A 463 -4.26 -3.57 28.26
N THR A 464 -3.42 -2.57 27.98
CA THR A 464 -2.72 -2.38 26.72
C THR A 464 -1.95 -3.64 26.31
N TYR A 465 -1.20 -4.19 27.24
CA TYR A 465 -0.36 -5.37 26.98
C TYR A 465 -1.15 -6.67 26.94
N GLU A 466 -2.15 -6.83 27.81
CA GLU A 466 -3.04 -8.00 27.77
C GLU A 466 -3.67 -8.17 26.37
N VAL A 467 -4.19 -7.08 25.81
CA VAL A 467 -4.81 -7.08 24.49
C VAL A 467 -3.75 -7.28 23.40
N LEU A 468 -2.68 -6.50 23.42
CA LEU A 468 -1.68 -6.53 22.37
C LEU A 468 -0.95 -7.87 22.30
N GLU A 469 -0.52 -8.43 23.45
CA GLU A 469 0.13 -9.73 23.48
C GLU A 469 -0.77 -10.87 22.99
N THR A 470 -2.09 -10.77 23.23
CA THR A 470 -3.06 -11.73 22.70
C THR A 470 -3.16 -11.64 21.18
N ILE A 471 -3.26 -10.42 20.65
CA ILE A 471 -3.26 -10.16 19.20
C ILE A 471 -1.98 -10.69 18.56
N LEU A 472 -0.82 -10.37 19.13
CA LEU A 472 0.48 -10.79 18.59
C LEU A 472 0.65 -12.31 18.60
N ARG A 473 0.12 -13.04 19.60
CA ARG A 473 0.14 -14.52 19.58
C ARG A 473 -0.63 -15.08 18.39
N GLU A 474 -1.83 -14.57 18.10
CA GLU A 474 -2.62 -15.03 16.96
C GLU A 474 -1.95 -14.69 15.62
N LEU A 475 -1.30 -13.52 15.52
CA LEU A 475 -0.55 -13.13 14.32
C LEU A 475 0.68 -14.03 14.09
N ILE A 476 1.44 -14.34 15.14
CA ILE A 476 2.62 -15.21 15.05
C ILE A 476 2.27 -16.61 14.50
N GLU A 477 1.07 -17.10 14.78
CA GLU A 477 0.57 -18.37 14.22
C GLU A 477 0.26 -18.29 12.74
N LEU A 478 -0.19 -17.11 12.25
CA LEU A 478 -0.55 -16.88 10.85
C LEU A 478 0.67 -16.62 9.97
N PHE A 479 1.76 -16.06 10.54
CA PHE A 479 2.94 -15.63 9.79
C PHE A 479 4.17 -16.45 10.18
N PRO A 480 4.45 -17.56 9.49
CA PRO A 480 5.48 -18.54 9.87
C PRO A 480 6.91 -18.00 9.78
N PHE A 481 7.12 -16.86 9.13
CA PHE A 481 8.41 -16.22 9.00
C PHE A 481 8.92 -15.59 10.31
N LYS A 482 8.03 -15.40 11.28
CA LYS A 482 8.35 -14.90 12.63
C LYS A 482 9.07 -13.54 12.63
N THR A 483 8.70 -12.68 11.72
CA THR A 483 9.06 -11.27 11.74
C THR A 483 7.78 -10.47 11.86
N ILE A 484 7.68 -9.65 12.90
CA ILE A 484 6.52 -8.78 13.17
C ILE A 484 7.02 -7.35 13.21
N HIS A 485 6.43 -6.48 12.40
CA HIS A 485 6.66 -5.05 12.44
C HIS A 485 5.61 -4.40 13.36
N ILE A 486 6.06 -3.54 14.26
CA ILE A 486 5.20 -2.92 15.29
C ILE A 486 4.94 -1.42 15.04
N GLY A 487 5.30 -0.90 13.86
CA GLY A 487 5.24 0.53 13.55
C GLY A 487 6.17 1.33 14.44
N ALA A 488 5.63 1.91 15.50
CA ALA A 488 6.30 2.73 16.52
C ALA A 488 6.62 4.17 16.07
N ASP A 489 6.08 4.60 14.93
CA ASP A 489 6.25 5.93 14.37
C ASP A 489 5.23 6.93 14.92
N GLU A 490 5.52 8.19 14.70
CA GLU A 490 4.67 9.37 14.84
C GLU A 490 3.86 9.49 16.15
N VAL A 491 4.39 8.99 17.29
CA VAL A 491 3.77 9.24 18.59
C VAL A 491 3.79 10.74 18.88
N PRO A 492 2.63 11.40 19.02
CA PRO A 492 2.58 12.85 19.19
C PRO A 492 3.25 13.32 20.48
N LEU A 493 3.87 14.48 20.45
CA LEU A 493 4.52 15.09 21.63
C LEU A 493 3.58 15.26 22.84
N GLY A 494 2.30 15.47 22.60
CA GLY A 494 1.28 15.61 23.63
C GLY A 494 0.67 14.29 24.09
N ALA A 495 1.07 13.15 23.51
CA ALA A 495 0.52 11.85 23.87
C ALA A 495 0.61 11.60 25.37
N TRP A 496 -0.50 11.12 25.97
CA TRP A 496 -0.67 10.80 27.39
C TRP A 496 -0.50 11.96 28.37
N SER A 497 -0.35 13.21 27.89
CA SER A 497 -0.20 14.37 28.77
C SER A 497 -1.45 14.70 29.60
N GLY A 498 -2.61 14.21 29.18
CA GLY A 498 -3.86 14.29 29.94
C GLY A 498 -4.10 13.11 30.88
N SER A 499 -3.23 12.08 30.85
CA SER A 499 -3.38 10.86 31.67
C SER A 499 -2.74 11.01 33.04
N PRO A 500 -3.51 10.97 34.17
CA PRO A 500 -2.94 10.98 35.51
C PRO A 500 -2.01 9.81 35.79
N GLU A 501 -2.30 8.62 35.25
CA GLU A 501 -1.48 7.41 35.43
C GLU A 501 -0.13 7.57 34.72
N ALA A 502 -0.11 8.10 33.51
CA ALA A 502 1.12 8.37 32.75
C ALA A 502 1.98 9.44 33.45
N LEU A 503 1.36 10.51 33.94
CA LEU A 503 2.06 11.56 34.68
C LEU A 503 2.62 11.05 36.02
N ALA A 504 1.89 10.18 36.73
CA ALA A 504 2.40 9.52 37.94
C ALA A 504 3.63 8.69 37.62
N ARG A 505 3.63 7.92 36.54
CA ARG A 505 4.77 7.13 36.11
C ARG A 505 5.98 7.98 35.76
N LEU A 506 5.78 9.10 35.09
CA LEU A 506 6.87 10.04 34.75
C LEU A 506 7.49 10.68 36.02
N ARG A 507 6.66 10.96 37.07
CA ARG A 507 7.18 11.43 38.37
C ARG A 507 8.07 10.39 39.04
N GLU A 508 7.66 9.13 39.00
CA GLU A 508 8.47 8.03 39.53
C GLU A 508 9.85 7.91 38.86
N ILE A 509 9.89 8.15 37.54
CA ILE A 509 11.11 8.01 36.73
C ILE A 509 11.99 9.26 36.80
N GLY A 510 11.45 10.44 36.56
CA GLY A 510 12.20 11.67 36.31
C GLY A 510 11.81 12.86 37.20
N GLY A 511 10.94 12.64 38.20
CA GLY A 511 10.48 13.66 39.11
C GLY A 511 9.40 14.61 38.54
N ASP A 512 9.02 15.61 39.35
CA ASP A 512 7.93 16.54 39.02
C ASP A 512 8.19 17.38 37.78
N THR A 513 9.46 17.75 37.54
CA THR A 513 9.85 18.58 36.40
C THR A 513 9.50 17.92 35.06
N MET A 514 9.75 16.61 34.92
CA MET A 514 9.43 15.87 33.69
C MET A 514 7.91 15.77 33.49
N ALA A 515 7.16 15.45 34.53
CA ALA A 515 5.70 15.39 34.48
C ALA A 515 5.08 16.75 34.15
N GLU A 516 5.60 17.85 34.73
CA GLU A 516 5.12 19.22 34.43
C GLU A 516 5.40 19.66 32.98
N VAL A 517 6.59 19.34 32.46
CA VAL A 517 6.94 19.66 31.05
C VAL A 517 6.03 18.90 30.11
N HIS A 518 5.77 17.63 30.40
CA HIS A 518 4.89 16.81 29.58
C HIS A 518 3.43 17.33 29.62
N ALA A 519 2.89 17.59 30.79
CA ALA A 519 1.54 18.13 30.95
C ALA A 519 1.31 19.50 30.27
N LYS A 520 2.34 20.31 30.13
CA LYS A 520 2.26 21.63 29.45
C LYS A 520 2.20 21.53 27.92
N ARG A 521 2.41 20.36 27.33
CA ARG A 521 2.39 20.14 25.87
C ARG A 521 1.03 19.71 25.34
N LEU A 522 -0.04 20.18 25.97
CA LEU A 522 -1.40 19.93 25.53
C LEU A 522 -1.68 20.55 24.17
N ASN A 523 -2.41 19.83 23.32
CA ASN A 523 -2.94 20.28 22.03
C ASN A 523 -1.88 20.78 21.01
N VAL A 524 -0.69 20.21 21.02
CA VAL A 524 0.27 20.48 19.97
C VAL A 524 -0.12 19.63 18.76
N ILE A 525 -0.70 20.27 17.75
CA ILE A 525 -0.77 19.69 16.40
C ILE A 525 0.66 19.70 15.89
N THR A 526 1.34 18.59 15.99
CA THR A 526 2.70 18.49 15.45
C THR A 526 2.60 18.20 13.95
N ASN A 527 2.85 19.24 13.17
CA ASN A 527 3.15 19.08 11.74
C ASN A 527 4.62 18.68 11.52
N THR A 528 5.36 18.44 12.58
CA THR A 528 6.74 17.97 12.51
C THR A 528 6.71 16.46 12.60
N HIS A 529 7.29 15.82 11.63
CA HIS A 529 7.51 14.41 11.56
C HIS A 529 8.23 13.91 12.81
N GLY A 530 7.47 13.35 13.72
CA GLY A 530 7.97 12.69 14.91
C GLY A 530 8.45 13.61 16.04
N ALA A 531 8.46 13.05 17.23
CA ALA A 531 9.03 13.64 18.44
C ALA A 531 10.57 13.71 18.38
N ASP A 532 11.14 13.86 17.22
CA ASP A 532 12.52 13.68 16.87
C ASP A 532 13.51 14.47 17.67
N ASP A 533 13.08 15.65 18.08
CA ASP A 533 13.98 16.60 18.66
C ASP A 533 14.00 16.56 20.18
N ILE A 534 13.29 15.56 20.78
CA ILE A 534 13.14 15.57 22.21
C ILE A 534 13.40 14.20 22.81
N ASP A 535 14.59 13.70 22.53
CA ASP A 535 15.19 12.65 23.34
C ASP A 535 15.12 13.09 24.81
N GLY A 536 14.39 12.33 25.63
CA GLY A 536 14.07 12.71 27.02
C GLY A 536 12.75 13.45 27.23
N SER A 537 11.88 13.63 26.20
CA SER A 537 10.50 14.06 26.42
C SER A 537 9.72 12.98 27.19
N GLY A 538 8.68 13.38 27.94
CA GLY A 538 7.83 12.42 28.64
C GLY A 538 7.20 11.38 27.72
N ALA A 539 6.82 11.75 26.49
CA ALA A 539 6.29 10.84 25.48
C ALA A 539 7.37 9.81 25.05
N ALA A 540 8.59 10.25 24.75
CA ALA A 540 9.69 9.37 24.36
C ALA A 540 10.06 8.38 25.48
N VAL A 541 10.05 8.82 26.74
CA VAL A 541 10.30 7.94 27.90
C VAL A 541 9.22 6.88 28.04
N LEU A 542 7.95 7.24 27.92
CA LEU A 542 6.81 6.31 28.00
C LEU A 542 6.80 5.34 26.80
N GLN A 543 7.10 5.84 25.60
CA GLN A 543 7.25 5.00 24.41
C GLN A 543 8.40 3.97 24.59
N SER A 544 9.51 4.37 25.19
CA SER A 544 10.63 3.46 25.46
C SER A 544 10.22 2.30 26.39
N ILE A 545 9.38 2.57 27.39
CA ILE A 545 8.82 1.52 28.27
C ILE A 545 7.97 0.53 27.44
N PHE A 546 7.12 1.08 26.57
CA PHE A 546 6.28 0.27 25.68
C PHE A 546 7.12 -0.63 24.78
N LEU A 547 8.08 -0.05 24.07
CA LEU A 547 8.95 -0.74 23.13
C LEU A 547 9.74 -1.87 23.78
N ALA A 548 10.33 -1.61 24.94
CA ALA A 548 11.08 -2.62 25.70
C ALA A 548 10.21 -3.83 26.07
N ARG A 549 8.96 -3.60 26.49
CA ARG A 549 8.03 -4.67 26.87
C ARG A 549 7.54 -5.48 25.68
N VAL A 550 7.12 -4.81 24.61
CA VAL A 550 6.59 -5.48 23.39
C VAL A 550 7.69 -6.28 22.71
N GLN A 551 8.87 -5.70 22.53
CA GLN A 551 10.00 -6.41 21.92
C GLN A 551 10.44 -7.61 22.74
N LYS A 552 10.48 -7.49 24.07
CA LYS A 552 10.78 -8.63 24.97
C LYS A 552 9.78 -9.76 24.74
N PHE A 553 8.48 -9.45 24.70
CA PHE A 553 7.44 -10.45 24.42
C PHE A 553 7.67 -11.15 23.07
N LEU A 554 7.89 -10.38 21.98
CA LEU A 554 8.16 -10.93 20.66
C LEU A 554 9.41 -11.80 20.62
N ALA A 555 10.49 -11.38 21.28
CA ALA A 555 11.74 -12.14 21.39
C ALA A 555 11.55 -13.47 22.14
N GLU A 556 10.73 -13.51 23.20
CA GLU A 556 10.35 -14.72 23.93
C GLU A 556 9.52 -15.69 23.05
N GLN A 557 8.78 -15.19 22.07
CA GLN A 557 8.09 -16.00 21.05
C GLN A 557 9.01 -16.42 19.89
N GLY A 558 10.28 -16.06 19.92
CA GLY A 558 11.27 -16.35 18.88
C GLY A 558 11.10 -15.49 17.62
N CYS A 559 10.48 -14.30 17.74
CA CYS A 559 10.28 -13.38 16.64
C CYS A 559 11.38 -12.32 16.56
N ILE A 560 11.62 -11.83 15.34
CA ILE A 560 12.37 -10.60 15.05
C ILE A 560 11.36 -9.44 15.04
N THR A 561 11.70 -8.35 15.72
CA THR A 561 10.89 -7.15 15.78
C THR A 561 11.33 -6.16 14.69
N GLY A 562 10.44 -5.82 13.75
CA GLY A 562 10.60 -4.67 12.87
C GLY A 562 9.99 -3.42 13.50
N GLY A 563 10.50 -2.25 13.16
CA GLY A 563 9.91 -0.96 13.52
C GLY A 563 10.40 0.13 12.59
N TRP A 564 9.65 1.24 12.53
CA TRP A 564 10.17 2.46 11.92
C TRP A 564 11.33 2.98 12.78
N GLU A 565 12.08 3.94 12.29
CA GLU A 565 13.30 4.42 12.96
C GLU A 565 13.07 4.95 14.39
N GLU A 566 11.85 5.36 14.72
CA GLU A 566 11.44 5.80 16.06
C GLU A 566 11.46 4.67 17.09
N ALA A 567 11.41 3.41 16.67
CA ALA A 567 11.61 2.28 17.57
C ALA A 567 13.01 2.24 18.20
N ALA A 568 13.97 3.05 17.69
CA ALA A 568 15.26 3.25 18.33
C ALA A 568 15.22 4.16 19.56
N HIS A 569 14.11 4.85 19.84
CA HIS A 569 14.02 5.78 20.96
C HIS A 569 14.38 5.13 22.29
N GLY A 570 15.19 5.85 23.07
CA GLY A 570 15.70 5.36 24.35
C GLY A 570 16.73 4.22 24.25
N ASN A 571 17.04 3.71 23.05
CA ASN A 571 17.97 2.62 22.81
C ASN A 571 17.67 1.37 23.67
N VAL A 572 16.38 1.04 23.82
CA VAL A 572 15.88 0.00 24.74
C VAL A 572 15.63 -1.35 24.08
N ILE A 573 15.53 -1.40 22.74
CA ILE A 573 15.30 -2.66 22.02
C ILE A 573 16.61 -3.40 21.75
N ASP A 574 16.56 -4.74 21.80
CA ASP A 574 17.70 -5.61 21.48
C ASP A 574 17.97 -5.59 19.96
N LYS A 575 19.08 -4.99 19.58
CA LYS A 575 19.51 -4.83 18.18
C LYS A 575 19.72 -6.16 17.45
N THR A 576 20.05 -7.23 18.19
CA THR A 576 20.25 -8.57 17.62
C THR A 576 18.93 -9.30 17.30
N LYS A 577 17.82 -8.76 17.77
CA LYS A 577 16.46 -9.27 17.63
C LYS A 577 15.52 -8.28 16.94
N SER A 578 16.08 -7.25 16.29
CA SER A 578 15.32 -6.21 15.62
C SER A 578 15.99 -5.73 14.34
N TYR A 579 15.22 -5.05 13.50
CA TYR A 579 15.69 -4.22 12.40
C TYR A 579 14.80 -2.98 12.33
N LEU A 580 15.29 -1.91 11.71
CA LEU A 580 14.58 -0.67 11.56
C LEU A 580 14.40 -0.29 10.09
N CYS A 581 13.25 0.29 9.78
CA CYS A 581 12.96 0.94 8.51
C CYS A 581 13.23 2.44 8.64
N GLY A 582 14.26 2.94 7.95
CA GLY A 582 14.66 4.34 7.99
C GLY A 582 13.99 5.14 6.89
N TRP A 583 13.03 6.02 7.25
CA TRP A 583 12.16 6.71 6.30
C TRP A 583 12.41 8.21 6.17
N ARG A 584 12.99 8.86 7.19
CA ARG A 584 13.19 10.31 7.17
C ARG A 584 14.32 10.76 6.27
N SER A 585 15.48 10.10 6.38
CA SER A 585 16.61 10.37 5.49
C SER A 585 17.68 9.27 5.52
N VAL A 586 18.61 9.36 4.54
CA VAL A 586 19.79 8.47 4.49
C VAL A 586 20.72 8.71 5.67
N GLU A 587 20.85 9.96 6.13
CA GLU A 587 21.72 10.35 7.24
C GLU A 587 21.22 9.79 8.58
N VAL A 588 19.89 9.82 8.82
CA VAL A 588 19.29 9.20 10.01
C VAL A 588 19.53 7.69 9.99
N SER A 589 19.28 7.06 8.85
CA SER A 589 19.55 5.63 8.67
C SER A 589 21.02 5.29 8.88
N ALA A 590 21.97 6.13 8.41
CA ALA A 590 23.39 5.99 8.64
C ALA A 590 23.75 6.07 10.13
N ALA A 591 23.15 7.03 10.85
CA ALA A 591 23.39 7.21 12.28
C ALA A 591 22.92 5.98 13.07
N LEU A 592 21.76 5.42 12.78
CA LEU A 592 21.24 4.20 13.41
C LEU A 592 22.06 2.96 13.05
N ALA A 593 22.47 2.82 11.79
CA ALA A 593 23.41 1.79 11.36
C ALA A 593 24.75 1.88 12.14
N GLY A 594 25.25 3.11 12.36
CA GLY A 594 26.44 3.38 13.17
C GLY A 594 26.27 3.01 14.64
N GLN A 595 25.04 2.98 15.15
CA GLN A 595 24.73 2.48 16.49
C GLN A 595 24.57 0.96 16.55
N GLY A 596 24.63 0.25 15.41
CA GLY A 596 24.54 -1.21 15.30
C GLY A 596 23.14 -1.75 15.06
N TYR A 597 22.18 -0.93 14.64
CA TYR A 597 20.89 -1.41 14.15
C TYR A 597 21.00 -1.90 12.71
N GLU A 598 20.39 -3.03 12.39
CA GLU A 598 20.18 -3.46 11.01
C GLU A 598 19.11 -2.58 10.35
N MET A 599 19.41 -2.05 9.17
CA MET A 599 18.60 -1.04 8.50
C MET A 599 18.00 -1.54 7.19
N VAL A 600 16.73 -1.27 6.99
CA VAL A 600 16.05 -1.23 5.68
C VAL A 600 15.85 0.24 5.32
N VAL A 601 16.48 0.70 4.24
CA VAL A 601 16.47 2.12 3.87
C VAL A 601 15.28 2.40 2.93
N CYS A 602 14.42 3.33 3.35
CA CYS A 602 13.19 3.67 2.62
C CYS A 602 12.82 5.17 2.72
N PRO A 603 13.72 6.13 2.41
CA PRO A 603 13.47 7.55 2.60
C PRO A 603 12.25 8.03 1.80
N GLY A 604 11.34 8.74 2.49
CA GLY A 604 10.07 9.19 1.94
C GLY A 604 10.21 10.07 0.70
N GLN A 605 11.29 10.84 0.61
CA GLN A 605 11.60 11.71 -0.52
C GLN A 605 11.81 10.95 -1.84
N VAL A 606 12.13 9.64 -1.78
CA VAL A 606 12.50 8.85 -2.97
C VAL A 606 11.70 7.56 -3.08
N TYR A 607 11.55 6.81 -1.96
CA TYR A 607 10.98 5.46 -2.00
C TYR A 607 9.53 5.38 -1.54
N TYR A 608 8.89 6.51 -1.17
CA TYR A 608 7.45 6.52 -0.95
C TYR A 608 6.72 6.71 -2.28
N LEU A 609 6.01 5.66 -2.70
CA LEU A 609 5.33 5.63 -4.00
C LEU A 609 3.96 6.32 -3.99
N ASP A 610 3.50 6.83 -2.86
CA ASP A 610 2.37 7.73 -2.74
C ASP A 610 2.74 9.19 -3.06
N MET A 611 4.04 9.54 -3.00
CA MET A 611 4.51 10.86 -3.47
C MET A 611 4.30 11.01 -4.98
N ALA A 612 3.87 12.19 -5.39
CA ALA A 612 3.69 12.53 -6.80
C ALA A 612 4.97 12.37 -7.62
N ASN A 613 4.84 12.05 -8.91
CA ASN A 613 5.99 11.94 -9.81
C ASN A 613 6.63 13.29 -10.14
N SER A 614 5.85 14.37 -10.15
CA SER A 614 6.32 15.74 -10.41
C SER A 614 5.49 16.77 -9.64
N PRO A 615 5.93 18.04 -9.52
CA PRO A 615 5.15 19.08 -8.85
C PRO A 615 3.97 19.60 -9.65
N ASP A 616 3.69 19.03 -10.84
CA ASP A 616 2.62 19.49 -11.71
C ASP A 616 1.25 19.21 -11.10
N TRP A 617 0.31 20.15 -11.26
CA TRP A 617 -1.06 19.99 -10.79
C TRP A 617 -1.77 18.72 -11.31
N ASP A 618 -1.47 18.33 -12.54
CA ASP A 618 -2.09 17.20 -13.24
C ASP A 618 -1.57 15.83 -12.77
N GLU A 619 -0.48 15.77 -12.00
CA GLU A 619 -0.05 14.54 -11.31
C GLU A 619 -0.94 14.26 -10.09
N PRO A 620 -1.27 12.99 -9.82
CA PRO A 620 -1.83 12.61 -8.54
C PRO A 620 -0.74 12.38 -7.49
N GLY A 621 -1.12 12.28 -6.23
CA GLY A 621 -0.26 11.81 -5.15
C GLY A 621 -0.12 12.80 -4.01
N ALA A 622 0.64 12.42 -2.99
CA ALA A 622 1.04 13.26 -1.88
C ALA A 622 2.28 14.09 -2.27
N SER A 623 2.57 15.13 -1.50
CA SER A 623 3.71 16.03 -1.75
C SER A 623 4.44 16.49 -0.49
N TRP A 624 4.11 15.94 0.67
CA TRP A 624 4.67 16.38 1.95
C TRP A 624 6.18 16.13 2.06
N ALA A 625 6.71 15.07 1.41
CA ALA A 625 8.14 14.78 1.35
C ALA A 625 8.80 15.28 0.04
N GLY A 626 8.03 15.85 -0.89
CA GLY A 626 8.48 16.27 -2.21
C GLY A 626 7.84 15.43 -3.33
N TRP A 627 8.57 15.19 -4.38
CA TRP A 627 8.16 14.35 -5.53
C TRP A 627 9.32 13.46 -5.97
N SER A 628 9.02 12.31 -6.54
CA SER A 628 10.00 11.32 -6.94
C SER A 628 9.71 10.74 -8.32
N GLU A 629 10.42 11.24 -9.32
CA GLU A 629 10.37 10.68 -10.68
C GLU A 629 10.99 9.27 -10.72
N PRO A 630 10.54 8.39 -11.63
CA PRO A 630 11.13 7.06 -11.78
C PRO A 630 12.65 7.03 -11.98
N GLU A 631 13.21 8.01 -12.71
CA GLU A 631 14.65 8.14 -12.93
C GLU A 631 15.41 8.54 -11.66
N THR A 632 14.85 9.43 -10.86
CA THR A 632 15.40 9.84 -9.56
C THR A 632 15.47 8.63 -8.62
N LEU A 633 14.37 7.87 -8.50
CA LEU A 633 14.31 6.66 -7.71
C LEU A 633 15.32 5.61 -8.18
N TYR A 634 15.41 5.39 -9.49
CA TYR A 634 16.32 4.42 -10.09
C TYR A 634 17.80 4.74 -9.80
N ASN A 635 18.19 6.01 -9.89
CA ASN A 635 19.59 6.44 -9.74
C ASN A 635 20.00 6.72 -8.30
N PHE A 636 19.06 6.71 -7.37
CA PHE A 636 19.33 7.01 -5.97
C PHE A 636 20.33 6.04 -5.33
N ASP A 637 21.27 6.56 -4.53
CA ASP A 637 22.20 5.77 -3.72
C ASP A 637 21.70 5.72 -2.27
N PRO A 638 21.15 4.59 -1.81
CA PRO A 638 20.58 4.47 -0.46
C PRO A 638 21.63 4.46 0.65
N VAL A 639 22.92 4.42 0.32
CA VAL A 639 24.05 4.41 1.27
C VAL A 639 25.06 5.53 1.00
N GLU A 640 24.59 6.60 0.37
CA GLU A 640 25.43 7.77 0.13
C GLU A 640 26.02 8.28 1.46
N GLY A 641 27.33 8.45 1.51
CA GLY A 641 28.04 8.92 2.70
C GLY A 641 28.24 7.89 3.82
N TRP A 642 27.72 6.66 3.68
CA TRP A 642 27.91 5.63 4.69
C TRP A 642 29.35 5.09 4.70
N SER A 643 29.91 4.92 5.91
CA SER A 643 31.16 4.21 6.10
C SER A 643 31.00 2.70 5.84
N ASP A 644 32.10 1.99 5.59
CA ASP A 644 32.08 0.54 5.38
C ASP A 644 31.53 -0.24 6.59
N GLU A 645 31.68 0.30 7.79
CA GLU A 645 31.11 -0.31 9.00
C GLU A 645 29.59 -0.16 9.05
N GLN A 646 29.07 1.01 8.69
CA GLN A 646 27.61 1.23 8.60
C GLN A 646 26.98 0.34 7.52
N LYS A 647 27.64 0.18 6.36
CA LYS A 647 27.17 -0.67 5.26
C LYS A 647 27.01 -2.15 5.65
N LYS A 648 27.73 -2.64 6.68
CA LYS A 648 27.53 -4.01 7.18
C LYS A 648 26.17 -4.22 7.82
N ASN A 649 25.54 -3.15 8.29
CA ASN A 649 24.22 -3.17 8.90
C ASN A 649 23.08 -2.86 7.90
N LEU A 650 23.38 -2.74 6.61
CA LEU A 650 22.36 -2.61 5.57
C LEU A 650 21.74 -3.98 5.26
N ARG A 651 20.45 -4.12 5.46
CA ARG A 651 19.66 -5.26 4.93
C ARG A 651 19.30 -5.09 3.46
N GLY A 652 18.94 -3.87 3.06
CA GLY A 652 18.55 -3.50 1.72
C GLY A 652 17.60 -2.31 1.69
N ILE A 653 16.76 -2.24 0.65
CA ILE A 653 15.84 -1.11 0.43
C ILE A 653 14.39 -1.58 0.29
N GLN A 654 13.47 -0.65 0.56
CA GLN A 654 12.03 -0.90 0.45
C GLN A 654 11.32 0.33 -0.12
N ALA A 655 10.40 0.11 -1.05
CA ALA A 655 9.41 1.13 -1.39
C ALA A 655 8.21 1.03 -0.45
N CYS A 656 7.59 2.17 -0.14
CA CYS A 656 6.37 2.22 0.64
C CYS A 656 5.23 2.80 -0.18
N ILE A 657 4.08 2.13 -0.13
CA ILE A 657 2.82 2.59 -0.71
C ILE A 657 1.89 2.93 0.45
N TRP A 658 1.90 4.19 0.88
CA TRP A 658 0.87 4.73 1.73
C TRP A 658 -0.37 5.00 0.88
N SER A 659 -1.54 4.67 1.36
CA SER A 659 -2.69 4.59 0.47
C SER A 659 -3.72 5.72 0.65
N GLU A 660 -3.38 6.79 1.35
CA GLU A 660 -4.23 7.98 1.50
C GLU A 660 -4.64 8.59 0.15
N PRO A 661 -3.71 8.81 -0.81
CA PRO A 661 -4.09 9.36 -2.11
C PRO A 661 -4.65 8.31 -3.08
N MET A 662 -4.57 7.01 -2.76
CA MET A 662 -4.96 5.88 -3.61
C MET A 662 -6.48 5.67 -3.67
N THR A 663 -7.27 6.74 -3.69
CA THR A 663 -8.74 6.69 -3.70
C THR A 663 -9.32 6.14 -5.01
N ASP A 664 -8.48 5.98 -6.03
CA ASP A 664 -8.79 5.46 -7.36
C ASP A 664 -7.68 4.50 -7.80
N ARG A 665 -8.05 3.35 -8.39
CA ARG A 665 -7.08 2.33 -8.85
C ARG A 665 -6.20 2.82 -10.02
N ALA A 666 -6.68 3.77 -10.82
CA ALA A 666 -5.86 4.41 -11.86
C ALA A 666 -4.81 5.37 -11.26
N VAL A 667 -5.10 5.97 -10.12
CA VAL A 667 -4.12 6.71 -9.32
C VAL A 667 -3.04 5.76 -8.79
N PHE A 668 -3.43 4.60 -8.27
CA PHE A 668 -2.48 3.58 -7.83
C PHE A 668 -1.50 3.20 -8.94
N ASP A 669 -2.02 2.81 -10.13
CA ASP A 669 -1.16 2.44 -11.25
C ASP A 669 -0.23 3.59 -11.69
N ARG A 670 -0.72 4.84 -11.69
CA ARG A 670 0.10 6.03 -12.02
C ARG A 670 1.27 6.21 -11.07
N LEU A 671 1.02 6.04 -9.79
CA LEU A 671 2.01 6.29 -8.74
C LEU A 671 2.98 5.13 -8.56
N VAL A 672 2.55 3.89 -8.77
CA VAL A 672 3.37 2.71 -8.49
C VAL A 672 4.20 2.26 -9.69
N PHE A 673 3.67 2.39 -10.91
CA PHE A 673 4.34 1.87 -12.11
C PHE A 673 4.89 2.99 -13.01
N PRO A 674 6.15 2.89 -13.47
CA PRO A 674 7.08 1.74 -13.33
C PRO A 674 8.01 1.82 -12.10
N ARG A 675 7.76 2.70 -11.11
CA ARG A 675 8.67 2.94 -9.97
C ARG A 675 9.01 1.67 -9.18
N ILE A 676 8.07 0.73 -9.06
CA ILE A 676 8.33 -0.55 -8.39
C ILE A 676 9.40 -1.38 -9.15
N SER A 677 9.38 -1.37 -10.49
CA SER A 677 10.37 -2.05 -11.29
C SER A 677 11.74 -1.35 -11.23
N ALA A 678 11.72 0.00 -11.13
CA ALA A 678 12.94 0.80 -10.94
C ALA A 678 13.59 0.51 -9.58
N LEU A 679 12.80 0.44 -8.49
CA LEU A 679 13.29 0.02 -7.18
C LEU A 679 13.86 -1.40 -7.22
N ALA A 680 13.15 -2.33 -7.84
CA ALA A 680 13.58 -3.73 -7.93
C ALA A 680 14.94 -3.85 -8.63
N GLU A 681 15.17 -3.13 -9.73
CA GLU A 681 16.47 -3.10 -10.38
C GLU A 681 17.53 -2.39 -9.53
N SER A 682 17.17 -1.33 -8.82
CA SER A 682 18.11 -0.64 -7.92
C SER A 682 18.56 -1.53 -6.75
N ALA A 683 17.71 -2.42 -6.26
CA ALA A 683 18.03 -3.36 -5.19
C ALA A 683 18.75 -4.63 -5.67
N TRP A 684 18.50 -5.03 -6.92
CA TRP A 684 19.02 -6.26 -7.50
C TRP A 684 20.36 -6.07 -8.21
N THR A 685 20.39 -5.10 -9.15
CA THR A 685 21.51 -4.89 -10.06
C THR A 685 22.67 -4.18 -9.38
N ARG A 686 23.90 -4.63 -9.62
CA ARG A 686 25.08 -3.96 -9.07
C ARG A 686 25.12 -2.49 -9.52
N PRO A 687 25.50 -1.55 -8.67
CA PRO A 687 25.52 -0.12 -9.00
C PRO A 687 26.27 0.20 -10.31
N ALA A 688 27.40 -0.49 -10.57
CA ALA A 688 28.21 -0.31 -11.78
C ALA A 688 27.51 -0.79 -13.07
N ASP A 689 26.52 -1.66 -12.96
CA ASP A 689 25.80 -2.26 -14.10
C ASP A 689 24.42 -1.59 -14.33
N LYS A 690 24.03 -0.61 -13.51
CA LYS A 690 22.80 0.16 -13.69
C LYS A 690 22.86 1.04 -14.94
N SER A 691 21.75 1.13 -15.69
CA SER A 691 21.61 2.00 -16.85
C SER A 691 20.14 2.40 -17.02
N TRP A 692 19.84 3.67 -16.78
CA TRP A 692 18.50 4.21 -16.96
C TRP A 692 17.98 4.06 -18.39
N GLU A 693 18.84 4.30 -19.39
CA GLU A 693 18.48 4.14 -20.82
C GLU A 693 18.05 2.70 -21.12
N ARG A 694 18.79 1.69 -20.62
CA ARG A 694 18.43 0.29 -20.75
C ARG A 694 17.11 -0.01 -20.05
N PHE A 695 16.97 0.38 -18.76
CA PHE A 695 15.77 0.17 -17.98
C PHE A 695 14.54 0.76 -18.69
N ARG A 696 14.61 2.03 -19.07
CA ARG A 696 13.54 2.74 -19.77
C ARG A 696 13.10 2.03 -21.05
N ALA A 697 14.04 1.45 -21.81
CA ALA A 697 13.75 0.73 -23.04
C ALA A 697 12.93 -0.56 -22.84
N VAL A 698 12.90 -1.12 -21.64
CA VAL A 698 12.23 -2.39 -21.33
C VAL A 698 11.14 -2.27 -20.28
N ALA A 699 11.07 -1.17 -19.54
CA ALA A 699 10.13 -0.97 -18.44
C ALA A 699 8.65 -1.09 -18.87
N GLY A 700 8.32 -0.69 -20.11
CA GLY A 700 6.96 -0.85 -20.68
C GLY A 700 6.52 -2.29 -20.92
N LEU A 701 7.42 -3.27 -20.76
CA LEU A 701 7.10 -4.71 -20.83
C LEU A 701 6.73 -5.30 -19.46
N MET A 702 6.94 -4.55 -18.39
CA MET A 702 6.65 -5.03 -17.04
C MET A 702 5.14 -5.01 -16.76
N PRO A 703 4.64 -5.97 -15.96
CA PRO A 703 3.22 -6.01 -15.63
C PRO A 703 2.83 -4.86 -14.70
N VAL A 704 1.59 -4.41 -14.83
CA VAL A 704 0.93 -3.45 -13.93
C VAL A 704 -0.21 -4.15 -13.16
N LEU A 705 -0.66 -3.54 -12.06
CA LEU A 705 -1.68 -4.19 -11.23
C LEU A 705 -3.07 -4.07 -11.84
N TYR A 706 -3.45 -2.88 -12.30
CA TYR A 706 -4.75 -2.60 -12.90
C TYR A 706 -4.55 -2.17 -14.35
N ALA A 707 -4.65 -3.09 -15.28
CA ALA A 707 -4.59 -2.72 -16.68
C ALA A 707 -5.87 -1.94 -17.06
N TYR A 708 -5.75 -0.66 -17.32
CA TYR A 708 -6.82 0.12 -17.94
C TYR A 708 -6.67 0.07 -19.46
N PRO A 709 -7.78 -0.19 -20.21
CA PRO A 709 -7.75 -0.23 -21.66
C PRO A 709 -7.45 1.14 -22.29
#